data_01eda3a7f2095a313126881507eed4b3
#
_entry.id   01eda3a7f2095a313126881507eed4b3
#
_cell.length_a   1.000
_cell.length_b   1.000
_cell.length_c   1.000
_cell.angle_alpha   90.00
_cell.angle_beta   90.00
_cell.angle_gamma   90.00
#
_symmetry.space_group_name_H-M   'P 1'
#
loop_
_entity.id
_entity.type
_entity.pdbx_description
1 polymer ?
#
loop_
_entity_poly.entity_id
_entity_poly.type
_entity_poly.pdbx_seq_one_letter_code
_entity_poly.pdbx_strand_id
1 'polypeptide(L)'
;MSSANKKRDSRRDSEQAPLLTDDAPNGDDDESNLGDGVEVDSKVRGWLTKAWHWLLKNLMAVAIILLLLGGVIALCVYFAVMNNPKTSANPASICLTPACVLAASEILENMSPRYHEIDPCTNFDKFVCEGWAEKHDLRADQGSSSTGTIMAENSQQILRHVLESQYPIDSQNVEAHSVAKQKIFEKLHDAYEACMNEDVIEEAGSAPLLGVLRKIEELFPASRPHEDRDSFPASPNSGQKGLLLKGKNNLSKTMAYLTSIGVGALVTFDVGADDKDPDVVIPFVNAPRQPGLPSKEYYKDPMLVVKYAKTIGQVLEALLQKAGPHSDFLESMRSHISTKNSELVEDLVMFESKLAKATPATEEAEDVTKYYNPLNLDETMALIPQLSIQYLISTLATSDYQPDKLIVGSPSYLKTVSKVLQDTGVETLQAYFVWKVVQAYAYKIEDDALKPLIRFNNELQGKDPNASEERWRTCIKVADNGLGWILSKFFIEKAFSAEAKDFGDRIVSNIKAQFIKKLKGAEWMSKDVRKLGIEKVHNIVQKIGYPTKSPDIRDSSTLQEYYESVDISNTTFFNNALSIAKFDAKREWSALGKPTDRDEWEMTADTVNAYYNPAGNEIVFPAGILQPPVFYEPSIPQYLSYGAFGSVSGHELSHAFDSTGRHYDEIGNFTDWWDDKTVHSFKDKAQCFIDQYHDFTVPNPNGEPLHVNGRLTLGENIADAGGLNAAFAAWKQMDADEPEKFLPGLQGFSKEQMFFISYSNSWCGKTRPETAVNTVYRDPHSPNWARILGTMANSRDFKKAFSCPSEEPTCELW
;
A
#
# COMPACT_ATOMS: atom_id res chain seq x y z
N MET A 1 52.79 -9.87 -9.69
CA MET A 1 53.74 -10.60 -8.85
C MET A 1 52.85 -11.35 -7.85
N SER A 2 52.58 -12.56 -8.16
CA SER A 2 53.23 -13.80 -7.76
C SER A 2 52.77 -14.15 -6.35
N SER A 3 52.23 -15.27 -6.05
CA SER A 3 51.99 -16.61 -6.58
C SER A 3 51.41 -17.44 -5.44
N ALA A 4 50.38 -18.15 -5.70
CA ALA A 4 50.34 -19.57 -5.99
C ALA A 4 50.26 -20.46 -4.74
N ASN A 5 49.27 -21.27 -4.67
CA ASN A 5 49.09 -22.65 -5.12
C ASN A 5 49.10 -23.61 -3.93
N LYS A 6 48.33 -24.65 -3.76
CA LYS A 6 47.86 -25.77 -4.57
C LYS A 6 46.92 -26.64 -3.68
N LYS A 7 45.79 -27.10 -4.16
CA LYS A 7 45.49 -28.44 -4.68
C LYS A 7 45.71 -29.62 -3.68
N ARG A 8 44.82 -30.56 -3.49
CA ARG A 8 44.07 -31.48 -4.36
C ARG A 8 43.14 -32.37 -3.52
N ASP A 9 41.98 -32.66 -3.98
CA ASP A 9 41.48 -33.90 -4.62
C ASP A 9 41.41 -35.11 -3.66
N SER A 10 40.40 -35.93 -3.59
CA SER A 10 39.49 -36.47 -4.58
C SER A 10 38.56 -37.51 -3.94
N ARG A 11 37.31 -37.53 -4.47
CA ARG A 11 36.58 -38.73 -4.90
C ARG A 11 36.23 -39.85 -3.92
N ARG A 12 34.97 -40.06 -3.82
CA ARG A 12 34.12 -41.15 -4.40
C ARG A 12 33.75 -42.30 -3.48
N ASP A 13 32.48 -42.45 -3.50
CA ASP A 13 31.61 -43.59 -3.80
C ASP A 13 31.18 -44.51 -2.67
N SER A 14 29.91 -44.53 -2.53
CA SER A 14 28.97 -45.67 -2.64
C SER A 14 28.84 -46.66 -1.52
N GLU A 15 27.63 -46.79 -1.13
CA GLU A 15 26.79 -48.03 -1.01
C GLU A 15 26.91 -48.90 0.24
N GLN A 16 25.70 -49.13 0.72
CA GLN A 16 25.15 -50.37 1.25
C GLN A 16 25.39 -50.74 2.72
N ALA A 17 24.25 -50.84 3.40
CA ALA A 17 24.04 -51.67 4.56
C ALA A 17 24.32 -53.18 4.21
N PRO A 18 24.46 -54.11 5.12
CA PRO A 18 23.46 -54.47 6.09
C PRO A 18 23.91 -55.16 7.43
N LEU A 19 22.94 -55.32 8.35
CA LEU A 19 22.57 -56.46 9.18
C LEU A 19 23.53 -57.05 10.23
N LEU A 20 23.01 -57.05 11.48
CA LEU A 20 22.96 -58.13 12.49
C LEU A 20 24.25 -58.69 12.99
N THR A 21 24.50 -58.79 14.31
CA THR A 21 24.29 -59.94 15.19
C THR A 21 24.71 -59.59 16.61
N ASP A 22 23.92 -60.14 17.54
CA ASP A 22 24.14 -60.67 18.87
C ASP A 22 25.56 -60.67 19.41
N ASP A 23 25.71 -60.33 20.70
CA ASP A 23 26.11 -61.31 21.74
C ASP A 23 26.21 -60.63 23.12
N ALA A 24 25.56 -61.19 24.08
CA ALA A 24 25.85 -61.05 25.52
C ALA A 24 27.07 -61.84 25.93
N PRO A 25 27.76 -61.58 27.04
CA PRO A 25 27.50 -62.45 28.19
C PRO A 25 27.64 -61.85 29.61
N ASN A 26 26.88 -62.46 30.52
CA ASN A 26 27.12 -62.92 31.87
C ASN A 26 27.96 -62.15 32.91
N GLY A 27 27.39 -62.21 34.10
CA GLY A 27 28.13 -62.28 35.39
C GLY A 27 27.42 -61.54 36.50
N ASP A 28 26.72 -62.29 37.23
CA ASP A 28 26.78 -62.81 38.59
C ASP A 28 26.47 -61.86 39.77
N ASP A 29 25.57 -62.41 40.59
CA ASP A 29 25.49 -62.49 42.08
C ASP A 29 25.15 -61.21 42.86
N ASP A 30 24.03 -61.14 43.58
CA ASP A 30 23.87 -61.76 44.94
C ASP A 30 22.47 -61.47 45.56
N GLU A 31 22.07 -62.48 46.33
CA GLU A 31 20.96 -62.72 47.20
C GLU A 31 20.41 -61.52 48.00
N SER A 32 19.08 -61.41 48.22
CA SER A 32 18.46 -61.86 49.47
C SER A 32 16.95 -61.58 49.50
N ASN A 33 16.25 -62.63 49.73
CA ASN A 33 15.16 -62.95 50.68
C ASN A 33 14.04 -61.97 51.02
N LEU A 34 12.87 -62.40 50.76
CA LEU A 34 11.71 -62.64 51.66
C LEU A 34 10.40 -62.58 50.89
N GLY A 35 9.73 -63.55 50.65
CA GLY A 35 8.75 -64.42 51.17
C GLY A 35 7.41 -63.74 51.33
N ASP A 36 6.46 -64.17 50.49
CA ASP A 36 5.18 -64.68 51.04
C ASP A 36 4.32 -65.23 49.85
N GLY A 37 3.99 -66.51 50.00
CA GLY A 37 3.16 -67.25 49.09
C GLY A 37 1.67 -66.93 49.22
N VAL A 38 1.07 -66.84 48.04
CA VAL A 38 -0.38 -67.02 47.90
C VAL A 38 -0.60 -68.34 47.17
N GLU A 39 -1.08 -69.30 47.90
CA GLU A 39 -1.61 -70.60 47.43
C GLU A 39 -2.78 -70.29 46.47
N VAL A 40 -2.58 -70.54 45.20
CA VAL A 40 -3.69 -70.53 44.25
C VAL A 40 -4.31 -71.96 44.29
N ASP A 41 -5.53 -72.00 44.76
CA ASP A 41 -6.45 -73.12 44.96
C ASP A 41 -6.41 -74.08 43.75
N SER A 42 -6.14 -75.36 44.02
CA SER A 42 -6.04 -76.46 43.06
C SER A 42 -7.32 -76.60 42.19
N LYS A 43 -8.46 -76.08 42.63
CA LYS A 43 -9.72 -76.10 41.91
C LYS A 43 -9.75 -75.15 40.64
N VAL A 44 -9.00 -74.06 40.68
CA VAL A 44 -8.91 -73.07 39.54
C VAL A 44 -8.06 -73.71 38.43
N ARG A 45 -6.97 -74.37 38.72
CA ARG A 45 -6.19 -75.11 37.73
C ARG A 45 -6.94 -76.20 37.02
N GLY A 46 -7.75 -76.93 37.76
CA GLY A 46 -8.60 -78.00 37.18
C GLY A 46 -9.72 -77.49 36.29
N TRP A 47 -10.20 -76.23 36.52
CA TRP A 47 -11.23 -75.63 35.71
C TRP A 47 -10.59 -75.02 34.40
N LEU A 48 -9.43 -74.38 34.55
CA LEU A 48 -8.69 -73.82 33.39
C LEU A 48 -8.22 -74.90 32.41
N THR A 49 -7.75 -76.06 32.88
CA THR A 49 -7.38 -77.18 32.01
C THR A 49 -8.58 -77.89 31.36
N LYS A 50 -9.71 -77.96 32.00
CA LYS A 50 -10.97 -78.42 31.39
C LYS A 50 -11.53 -77.43 30.36
N ALA A 51 -11.46 -76.12 30.66
CA ALA A 51 -11.85 -75.05 29.71
C ALA A 51 -10.92 -75.05 28.49
N TRP A 52 -9.60 -75.22 28.65
CA TRP A 52 -8.64 -75.26 27.56
C TRP A 52 -8.87 -76.52 26.66
N HIS A 53 -9.15 -77.66 27.24
CA HIS A 53 -9.46 -78.88 26.49
C HIS A 53 -10.80 -78.81 25.76
N TRP A 54 -11.81 -78.13 26.36
CA TRP A 54 -13.07 -77.84 25.70
C TRP A 54 -12.89 -76.83 24.53
N LEU A 55 -12.08 -75.86 24.75
CA LEU A 55 -11.70 -74.84 23.73
C LEU A 55 -11.00 -75.48 22.52
N LEU A 56 -10.02 -76.38 22.75
CA LEU A 56 -9.31 -77.13 21.72
C LEU A 56 -10.22 -78.10 20.95
N LYS A 57 -11.18 -78.75 21.63
CA LYS A 57 -12.13 -79.66 21.04
C LYS A 57 -13.20 -78.97 20.18
N ASN A 58 -13.43 -77.70 20.44
CA ASN A 58 -14.44 -76.85 19.73
C ASN A 58 -13.79 -75.75 18.96
N LEU A 59 -12.52 -75.81 18.59
CA LEU A 59 -11.74 -74.76 17.95
C LEU A 59 -12.44 -74.22 16.68
N MET A 60 -13.08 -75.13 15.92
CA MET A 60 -13.86 -74.76 14.76
C MET A 60 -15.12 -73.93 15.11
N ALA A 61 -15.82 -74.29 16.16
CA ALA A 61 -17.03 -73.58 16.61
C ALA A 61 -16.67 -72.20 17.23
N VAL A 62 -15.58 -72.14 17.96
CA VAL A 62 -15.07 -70.86 18.51
C VAL A 62 -14.57 -69.96 17.39
N ALA A 63 -13.84 -70.45 16.39
CA ALA A 63 -13.43 -69.73 15.22
C ALA A 63 -14.63 -69.17 14.40
N ILE A 64 -15.67 -69.97 14.24
CA ILE A 64 -16.92 -69.51 13.59
C ILE A 64 -17.61 -68.44 14.38
N ILE A 65 -17.66 -68.55 15.71
CA ILE A 65 -18.27 -67.54 16.60
C ILE A 65 -17.45 -66.23 16.53
N LEU A 66 -16.13 -66.26 16.53
CA LEU A 66 -15.24 -65.11 16.40
C LEU A 66 -15.38 -64.43 15.01
N LEU A 67 -15.50 -65.26 13.95
CA LEU A 67 -15.75 -64.72 12.61
C LEU A 67 -17.14 -64.06 12.48
N LEU A 68 -18.16 -64.68 13.10
CA LEU A 68 -19.50 -64.07 13.11
C LEU A 68 -19.52 -62.79 13.97
N LEU A 69 -18.87 -62.76 15.10
CA LEU A 69 -18.72 -61.56 15.93
C LEU A 69 -17.93 -60.50 15.19
N GLY A 70 -16.81 -60.84 14.54
CA GLY A 70 -16.06 -59.94 13.66
C GLY A 70 -16.86 -59.40 12.50
N GLY A 71 -17.70 -60.25 11.90
CA GLY A 71 -18.64 -59.87 10.83
C GLY A 71 -19.71 -58.88 11.33
N VAL A 72 -20.29 -59.17 12.51
CA VAL A 72 -21.28 -58.25 13.14
C VAL A 72 -20.64 -56.92 13.50
N ILE A 73 -19.43 -56.93 14.08
CA ILE A 73 -18.69 -55.68 14.39
C ILE A 73 -18.36 -54.93 13.10
N ALA A 74 -17.90 -55.60 12.05
CA ALA A 74 -17.63 -55.00 10.76
C ALA A 74 -18.91 -54.41 10.11
N LEU A 75 -20.05 -55.13 10.27
CA LEU A 75 -21.37 -54.64 9.82
C LEU A 75 -21.82 -53.42 10.65
N CYS A 76 -21.65 -53.44 11.96
CA CYS A 76 -21.96 -52.30 12.83
C CYS A 76 -21.07 -51.08 12.50
N VAL A 77 -19.78 -51.29 12.29
CA VAL A 77 -18.85 -50.20 11.86
C VAL A 77 -19.22 -49.71 10.44
N TYR A 78 -19.52 -50.60 9.51
CA TYR A 78 -20.01 -50.25 8.16
C TYR A 78 -21.30 -49.45 8.24
N PHE A 79 -22.30 -49.87 9.01
CA PHE A 79 -23.53 -49.12 9.25
C PHE A 79 -23.29 -47.79 9.99
N ALA A 80 -22.38 -47.77 10.95
CA ALA A 80 -21.99 -46.52 11.65
C ALA A 80 -21.25 -45.53 10.70
N VAL A 81 -20.43 -46.03 9.79
CA VAL A 81 -19.75 -45.22 8.77
C VAL A 81 -20.72 -44.79 7.67
N MET A 82 -21.61 -45.67 7.23
CA MET A 82 -22.59 -45.33 6.20
C MET A 82 -23.76 -44.49 6.74
N ASN A 83 -24.12 -44.62 8.03
CA ASN A 83 -25.12 -43.78 8.70
C ASN A 83 -24.50 -42.58 9.46
N ASN A 84 -23.20 -42.38 9.37
CA ASN A 84 -22.67 -41.06 9.72
C ASN A 84 -23.23 -40.08 8.72
N PRO A 85 -24.16 -39.22 9.07
CA PRO A 85 -24.61 -38.21 8.15
C PRO A 85 -23.35 -37.40 7.84
N LYS A 86 -22.79 -37.53 6.61
CA LYS A 86 -22.11 -36.36 6.02
C LYS A 86 -23.07 -35.25 6.32
N THR A 87 -22.69 -34.31 7.13
CA THR A 87 -23.52 -33.18 7.52
C THR A 87 -24.10 -32.53 6.28
N SER A 88 -25.22 -33.08 5.77
CA SER A 88 -26.09 -32.34 4.86
C SER A 88 -26.60 -31.19 5.73
N ALA A 89 -26.03 -30.01 5.59
CA ALA A 89 -26.53 -28.83 6.25
C ALA A 89 -28.06 -28.81 6.07
N ASN A 90 -28.77 -28.65 7.18
CA ASN A 90 -30.23 -28.51 7.15
C ASN A 90 -30.53 -27.41 6.10
N PRO A 91 -31.41 -27.59 5.12
CA PRO A 91 -31.75 -26.56 4.12
C PRO A 91 -32.09 -25.20 4.74
N ALA A 92 -32.58 -25.19 5.98
CA ALA A 92 -32.83 -23.97 6.77
C ALA A 92 -31.54 -23.25 7.23
N SER A 93 -30.36 -23.90 7.13
CA SER A 93 -29.06 -23.32 7.52
C SER A 93 -28.27 -22.74 6.35
N ILE A 94 -28.82 -22.72 5.14
CA ILE A 94 -28.19 -22.19 3.93
C ILE A 94 -28.84 -20.85 3.58
N CYS A 95 -28.02 -19.85 3.27
CA CYS A 95 -28.47 -18.56 2.73
C CYS A 95 -28.74 -18.70 1.24
N LEU A 96 -30.02 -18.57 0.83
CA LEU A 96 -30.43 -18.68 -0.56
C LEU A 96 -30.92 -17.36 -1.15
N THR A 97 -30.60 -16.23 -0.53
CA THR A 97 -30.89 -14.93 -1.13
C THR A 97 -30.07 -14.71 -2.41
N PRO A 98 -30.53 -13.88 -3.37
CA PRO A 98 -29.74 -13.58 -4.56
C PRO A 98 -28.33 -13.10 -4.26
N ALA A 99 -28.18 -12.26 -3.23
CA ALA A 99 -26.89 -11.73 -2.79
C ALA A 99 -25.95 -12.83 -2.29
N CYS A 100 -26.47 -13.82 -1.51
CA CYS A 100 -25.66 -14.97 -1.08
C CYS A 100 -25.25 -15.87 -2.25
N VAL A 101 -26.11 -16.03 -3.24
CA VAL A 101 -25.79 -16.83 -4.45
C VAL A 101 -24.69 -16.14 -5.27
N LEU A 102 -24.77 -14.82 -5.44
CA LEU A 102 -23.75 -14.04 -6.14
C LEU A 102 -22.40 -14.08 -5.41
N ALA A 103 -22.38 -13.84 -4.10
CA ALA A 103 -21.16 -13.93 -3.30
C ALA A 103 -20.53 -15.33 -3.35
N ALA A 104 -21.35 -16.38 -3.28
CA ALA A 104 -20.86 -17.75 -3.40
C ALA A 104 -20.28 -18.06 -4.78
N SER A 105 -20.92 -17.57 -5.85
CA SER A 105 -20.44 -17.73 -7.23
C SER A 105 -19.10 -17.06 -7.43
N GLU A 106 -18.96 -15.82 -6.96
CA GLU A 106 -17.71 -15.05 -7.04
C GLU A 106 -16.56 -15.76 -6.32
N ILE A 107 -16.78 -16.23 -5.10
CA ILE A 107 -15.76 -16.96 -4.34
C ILE A 107 -15.36 -18.26 -5.06
N LEU A 108 -16.33 -19.06 -5.52
CA LEU A 108 -16.06 -20.29 -6.26
C LEU A 108 -15.31 -20.06 -7.57
N GLU A 109 -15.61 -18.95 -8.23
CA GLU A 109 -14.95 -18.55 -9.46
C GLU A 109 -13.51 -18.09 -9.27
N ASN A 110 -13.21 -17.48 -8.13
CA ASN A 110 -11.87 -16.98 -7.79
C ASN A 110 -10.96 -18.09 -7.28
N MET A 111 -11.53 -19.13 -6.64
CA MET A 111 -10.78 -20.29 -6.18
C MET A 111 -10.18 -21.07 -7.35
N SER A 112 -9.09 -21.80 -7.08
CA SER A 112 -8.52 -22.73 -8.05
C SER A 112 -9.56 -23.74 -8.54
N PRO A 113 -9.70 -23.99 -9.85
CA PRO A 113 -10.53 -25.07 -10.35
C PRO A 113 -10.14 -26.46 -9.78
N ARG A 114 -8.91 -26.56 -9.28
CA ARG A 114 -8.33 -27.75 -8.66
C ARG A 114 -8.10 -27.58 -7.16
N TYR A 115 -8.88 -26.74 -6.48
CA TYR A 115 -8.66 -26.46 -5.04
C TYR A 115 -8.65 -27.72 -4.17
N HIS A 116 -9.32 -28.79 -4.58
CA HIS A 116 -9.30 -30.09 -3.88
C HIS A 116 -7.92 -30.78 -3.89
N GLU A 117 -7.03 -30.43 -4.83
CA GLU A 117 -5.69 -30.99 -5.00
C GLU A 117 -4.62 -30.12 -4.34
N ILE A 118 -4.94 -28.90 -3.95
CA ILE A 118 -4.02 -27.93 -3.37
C ILE A 118 -4.12 -28.02 -1.84
N ASP A 119 -2.98 -28.23 -1.19
CA ASP A 119 -2.89 -28.11 0.26
C ASP A 119 -2.92 -26.64 0.67
N PRO A 120 -3.99 -26.17 1.34
CA PRO A 120 -4.13 -24.77 1.77
C PRO A 120 -3.05 -24.33 2.77
N CYS A 121 -2.45 -25.27 3.50
CA CYS A 121 -1.38 -24.96 4.45
C CYS A 121 -0.04 -24.63 3.78
N THR A 122 0.15 -25.01 2.51
CA THR A 122 1.38 -24.78 1.74
C THR A 122 1.25 -23.65 0.72
N ASN A 123 0.09 -23.51 0.10
CA ASN A 123 -0.13 -22.46 -0.91
C ASN A 123 -1.58 -21.96 -0.92
N PHE A 124 -1.91 -21.14 0.06
CA PHE A 124 -3.26 -20.60 0.22
C PHE A 124 -3.61 -19.55 -0.86
N ASP A 125 -2.61 -18.78 -1.33
CA ASP A 125 -2.81 -17.88 -2.46
C ASP A 125 -3.30 -18.62 -3.71
N LYS A 126 -2.60 -19.68 -4.10
CA LYS A 126 -3.04 -20.49 -5.23
C LYS A 126 -4.40 -21.15 -4.98
N PHE A 127 -4.67 -21.59 -3.75
CA PHE A 127 -5.93 -22.21 -3.37
C PHE A 127 -7.12 -21.26 -3.59
N VAL A 128 -6.98 -19.97 -3.23
CA VAL A 128 -8.06 -18.98 -3.30
C VAL A 128 -8.06 -18.18 -4.60
N CYS A 129 -6.90 -17.88 -5.20
CA CYS A 129 -6.76 -16.87 -6.25
C CYS A 129 -6.40 -17.39 -7.64
N GLU A 130 -6.14 -18.72 -7.85
CA GLU A 130 -5.76 -19.22 -9.17
C GLU A 130 -6.86 -18.98 -10.21
N GLY A 131 -8.12 -19.23 -9.86
CA GLY A 131 -9.26 -18.99 -10.76
C GLY A 131 -9.45 -17.50 -11.07
N TRP A 132 -9.22 -16.63 -10.07
CA TRP A 132 -9.21 -15.18 -10.28
C TRP A 132 -8.13 -14.79 -11.30
N ALA A 133 -6.91 -15.29 -11.14
CA ALA A 133 -5.79 -14.99 -12.03
C ALA A 133 -5.98 -15.51 -13.46
N GLU A 134 -6.68 -16.64 -13.63
CA GLU A 134 -7.03 -17.19 -14.95
C GLU A 134 -8.08 -16.35 -15.70
N LYS A 135 -8.98 -15.67 -14.97
CA LYS A 135 -10.08 -14.87 -15.56
C LYS A 135 -9.71 -13.40 -15.80
N HIS A 136 -8.74 -12.86 -15.05
CA HIS A 136 -8.37 -11.46 -15.12
C HIS A 136 -7.02 -11.29 -15.81
N ASP A 137 -7.03 -11.22 -17.14
CA ASP A 137 -5.83 -10.86 -17.89
C ASP A 137 -5.51 -9.38 -17.72
N LEU A 138 -4.20 -9.07 -17.63
CA LEU A 138 -3.74 -7.69 -17.62
C LEU A 138 -3.93 -7.06 -18.99
N ARG A 139 -4.67 -5.97 -19.04
CA ARG A 139 -4.75 -5.14 -20.24
C ARG A 139 -3.37 -4.61 -20.63
N ALA A 140 -3.21 -4.18 -21.91
CA ALA A 140 -1.95 -3.64 -22.42
C ALA A 140 -1.47 -2.42 -21.61
N ASP A 141 -2.40 -1.63 -21.07
CA ASP A 141 -2.18 -0.42 -20.26
C ASP A 141 -2.00 -0.68 -18.76
N GLN A 142 -2.13 -1.93 -18.30
CA GLN A 142 -2.03 -2.28 -16.88
C GLN A 142 -0.69 -2.93 -16.54
N GLY A 143 -0.02 -2.44 -15.49
CA GLY A 143 1.14 -3.08 -14.86
C GLY A 143 0.73 -4.15 -13.84
N SER A 144 -0.42 -3.95 -13.19
CA SER A 144 -1.02 -4.88 -12.23
C SER A 144 -2.54 -4.77 -12.23
N SER A 145 -3.20 -5.80 -11.72
CA SER A 145 -4.63 -5.81 -11.41
C SER A 145 -4.86 -6.65 -10.16
N SER A 146 -5.87 -6.29 -9.38
CA SER A 146 -6.23 -6.96 -8.13
C SER A 146 -7.74 -6.85 -7.89
N THR A 147 -8.25 -7.53 -6.87
CA THR A 147 -9.63 -7.35 -6.40
C THR A 147 -9.93 -5.87 -6.15
N GLY A 148 -9.03 -5.14 -5.46
CA GLY A 148 -9.17 -3.70 -5.23
C GLY A 148 -9.20 -2.88 -6.54
N THR A 149 -8.40 -3.26 -7.55
CA THR A 149 -8.45 -2.62 -8.88
C THR A 149 -9.81 -2.79 -9.54
N ILE A 150 -10.40 -4.00 -9.48
CA ILE A 150 -11.72 -4.26 -10.05
C ILE A 150 -12.80 -3.46 -9.31
N MET A 151 -12.72 -3.37 -7.98
CA MET A 151 -13.64 -2.53 -7.18
C MET A 151 -13.55 -1.05 -7.59
N ALA A 152 -12.33 -0.52 -7.75
CA ALA A 152 -12.12 0.85 -8.20
C ALA A 152 -12.66 1.08 -9.63
N GLU A 153 -12.47 0.12 -10.53
CA GLU A 153 -13.04 0.19 -11.88
C GLU A 153 -14.57 0.15 -11.88
N ASN A 154 -15.20 -0.60 -10.96
CA ASN A 154 -16.65 -0.59 -10.77
C ASN A 154 -17.13 0.77 -10.26
N SER A 155 -16.43 1.37 -9.28
CA SER A 155 -16.71 2.74 -8.80
C SER A 155 -16.60 3.75 -9.94
N GLN A 156 -15.56 3.65 -10.78
CA GLN A 156 -15.39 4.49 -11.95
C GLN A 156 -16.56 4.35 -12.95
N GLN A 157 -17.12 3.15 -13.14
CA GLN A 157 -18.28 2.98 -14.02
C GLN A 157 -19.53 3.67 -13.47
N ILE A 158 -19.75 3.61 -12.15
CA ILE A 158 -20.84 4.37 -11.50
C ILE A 158 -20.65 5.86 -11.75
N LEU A 159 -19.45 6.37 -11.53
CA LEU A 159 -19.09 7.76 -11.73
C LEU A 159 -19.20 8.19 -13.21
N ARG A 160 -18.80 7.34 -14.13
CA ARG A 160 -19.00 7.54 -15.56
C ARG A 160 -20.46 7.78 -15.91
N HIS A 161 -21.36 6.91 -15.43
CA HIS A 161 -22.80 7.06 -15.66
C HIS A 161 -23.34 8.38 -15.06
N VAL A 162 -22.80 8.83 -13.94
CA VAL A 162 -23.17 10.15 -13.36
C VAL A 162 -22.71 11.28 -14.28
N LEU A 163 -21.46 11.24 -14.74
CA LEU A 163 -20.85 12.31 -15.53
C LEU A 163 -21.38 12.39 -16.97
N GLU A 164 -21.72 11.25 -17.57
CA GLU A 164 -22.31 11.18 -18.93
C GLU A 164 -23.82 11.39 -18.93
N SER A 165 -24.49 11.46 -17.74
CA SER A 165 -25.90 11.75 -17.64
C SER A 165 -26.17 13.27 -17.68
N GLN A 166 -27.38 13.64 -18.10
CA GLN A 166 -27.86 14.99 -17.83
C GLN A 166 -28.01 15.20 -16.31
N TYR A 167 -27.85 16.44 -15.85
CA TYR A 167 -28.06 16.76 -14.42
C TYR A 167 -29.34 16.09 -13.92
N PRO A 168 -29.29 15.27 -12.88
CA PRO A 168 -30.45 14.51 -12.43
C PRO A 168 -31.47 15.43 -11.78
N ILE A 169 -32.58 15.67 -12.49
CA ILE A 169 -33.75 16.35 -11.95
C ILE A 169 -34.61 15.29 -11.25
N ASP A 170 -34.34 15.01 -9.99
CA ASP A 170 -35.22 14.22 -9.15
C ASP A 170 -36.31 15.12 -8.59
N SER A 171 -37.53 14.99 -9.11
CA SER A 171 -38.67 15.81 -8.76
C SER A 171 -39.16 15.64 -7.31
N GLN A 172 -38.63 14.69 -6.57
CA GLN A 172 -39.05 14.39 -5.19
C GLN A 172 -38.06 14.91 -4.12
N ASN A 173 -36.86 15.29 -4.51
CA ASN A 173 -35.83 15.77 -3.57
C ASN A 173 -35.64 17.29 -3.67
N VAL A 174 -35.90 18.01 -2.58
CA VAL A 174 -35.77 19.48 -2.51
C VAL A 174 -34.31 19.92 -2.79
N GLU A 175 -33.32 19.12 -2.41
CA GLU A 175 -31.92 19.39 -2.67
C GLU A 175 -31.55 19.24 -4.17
N ALA A 176 -32.27 18.36 -4.90
CA ALA A 176 -32.05 18.18 -6.34
C ALA A 176 -32.30 19.47 -7.16
N HIS A 177 -33.11 20.37 -6.63
CA HIS A 177 -33.39 21.66 -7.23
C HIS A 177 -32.50 22.81 -6.71
N SER A 178 -31.51 22.53 -5.84
CA SER A 178 -30.63 23.56 -5.33
C SER A 178 -29.71 24.10 -6.43
N VAL A 179 -29.65 25.43 -6.56
CA VAL A 179 -28.77 26.10 -7.51
C VAL A 179 -27.31 25.76 -7.25
N ALA A 180 -26.97 25.57 -5.98
CA ALA A 180 -25.61 25.16 -5.59
C ALA A 180 -25.27 23.77 -6.13
N LYS A 181 -26.16 22.79 -5.99
CA LYS A 181 -25.94 21.42 -6.50
C LYS A 181 -25.75 21.39 -8.02
N GLN A 182 -26.57 22.15 -8.74
CA GLN A 182 -26.42 22.28 -10.19
C GLN A 182 -25.07 22.88 -10.57
N LYS A 183 -24.63 23.95 -9.91
CA LYS A 183 -23.37 24.63 -10.20
C LYS A 183 -22.15 23.72 -9.95
N ILE A 184 -22.14 22.95 -8.85
CA ILE A 184 -21.03 22.02 -8.60
C ILE A 184 -21.03 20.87 -9.59
N PHE A 185 -22.22 20.39 -10.01
CA PHE A 185 -22.33 19.37 -11.06
C PHE A 185 -21.82 19.91 -12.41
N GLU A 186 -22.24 21.11 -12.82
CA GLU A 186 -21.76 21.77 -14.04
C GLU A 186 -20.24 21.93 -14.02
N LYS A 187 -19.65 22.40 -12.92
CA LYS A 187 -18.19 22.52 -12.78
C LYS A 187 -17.50 21.16 -12.95
N LEU A 188 -18.01 20.10 -12.36
CA LEU A 188 -17.47 18.75 -12.47
C LEU A 188 -17.63 18.20 -13.89
N HIS A 189 -18.77 18.40 -14.52
CA HIS A 189 -19.07 17.99 -15.89
C HIS A 189 -18.18 18.72 -16.90
N ASP A 190 -18.01 20.05 -16.77
CA ASP A 190 -17.11 20.83 -17.62
C ASP A 190 -15.64 20.33 -17.53
N ALA A 191 -15.17 19.93 -16.34
CA ALA A 191 -13.85 19.35 -16.16
C ALA A 191 -13.71 17.99 -16.89
N TYR A 192 -14.76 17.16 -16.80
CA TYR A 192 -14.81 15.86 -17.48
C TYR A 192 -14.89 16.04 -19.00
N GLU A 193 -15.77 16.91 -19.50
CA GLU A 193 -15.89 17.21 -20.95
C GLU A 193 -14.58 17.76 -21.54
N ALA A 194 -13.92 18.69 -20.84
CA ALA A 194 -12.62 19.21 -21.28
C ALA A 194 -11.57 18.11 -21.44
N CYS A 195 -11.60 17.11 -20.53
CA CYS A 195 -10.70 15.98 -20.60
C CYS A 195 -11.10 15.01 -21.74
N MET A 196 -12.38 14.78 -21.97
CA MET A 196 -12.89 13.87 -23.00
C MET A 196 -12.72 14.39 -24.43
N ASN A 197 -12.58 15.71 -24.61
CA ASN A 197 -12.49 16.34 -25.92
C ASN A 197 -11.07 16.24 -26.50
N GLU A 198 -10.70 15.05 -26.99
CA GLU A 198 -9.37 14.76 -27.54
C GLU A 198 -9.03 15.65 -28.73
N ASP A 199 -9.99 16.00 -29.60
CA ASP A 199 -9.76 16.86 -30.75
C ASP A 199 -9.22 18.26 -30.34
N VAL A 200 -9.83 18.88 -29.32
CA VAL A 200 -9.38 20.18 -28.80
C VAL A 200 -8.01 20.06 -28.10
N ILE A 201 -7.76 18.95 -27.41
CA ILE A 201 -6.47 18.70 -26.73
C ILE A 201 -5.36 18.51 -27.79
N GLU A 202 -5.64 17.75 -28.85
CA GLU A 202 -4.70 17.54 -29.97
C GLU A 202 -4.44 18.83 -30.73
N GLU A 203 -5.46 19.67 -31.01
CA GLU A 203 -5.32 20.97 -31.64
C GLU A 203 -4.44 21.91 -30.79
N ALA A 204 -4.62 21.91 -29.48
CA ALA A 204 -3.80 22.70 -28.54
C ALA A 204 -2.35 22.16 -28.47
N GLY A 205 -2.17 20.85 -28.62
CA GLY A 205 -0.86 20.19 -28.61
C GLY A 205 -0.01 20.60 -27.38
N SER A 206 1.28 20.83 -27.62
CA SER A 206 2.21 21.25 -26.58
C SER A 206 2.20 22.76 -26.27
N ALA A 207 1.39 23.57 -26.94
CA ALA A 207 1.40 25.04 -26.75
C ALA A 207 1.14 25.50 -25.30
N PRO A 208 0.20 24.92 -24.52
CA PRO A 208 -0.02 25.29 -23.12
C PRO A 208 1.18 24.94 -22.23
N LEU A 209 1.80 23.78 -22.45
CA LEU A 209 3.02 23.36 -21.75
C LEU A 209 4.17 24.33 -22.02
N LEU A 210 4.37 24.71 -23.30
CA LEU A 210 5.40 25.69 -23.68
C LEU A 210 5.21 27.02 -22.96
N GLY A 211 3.97 27.40 -22.63
CA GLY A 211 3.67 28.58 -21.81
C GLY A 211 4.28 28.48 -20.40
N VAL A 212 4.19 27.32 -19.78
CA VAL A 212 4.80 27.05 -18.46
C VAL A 212 6.32 27.02 -18.55
N LEU A 213 6.87 26.40 -19.61
CA LEU A 213 8.33 26.33 -19.83
C LEU A 213 8.93 27.73 -20.04
N ARG A 214 8.28 28.64 -20.78
CA ARG A 214 8.69 30.03 -20.88
C ARG A 214 8.71 30.75 -19.54
N LYS A 215 7.78 30.40 -18.62
CA LYS A 215 7.79 30.98 -17.28
C LYS A 215 9.00 30.52 -16.47
N ILE A 216 9.46 29.27 -16.65
CA ILE A 216 10.73 28.81 -16.06
C ILE A 216 11.91 29.60 -16.63
N GLU A 217 11.94 29.82 -17.94
CA GLU A 217 12.98 30.64 -18.60
C GLU A 217 13.04 32.07 -18.04
N GLU A 218 11.91 32.73 -17.85
CA GLU A 218 11.84 34.07 -17.25
C GLU A 218 12.36 34.10 -15.78
N LEU A 219 12.01 33.10 -15.00
CA LEU A 219 12.38 33.01 -13.59
C LEU A 219 13.83 32.57 -13.37
N PHE A 220 14.35 31.71 -14.24
CA PHE A 220 15.68 31.12 -14.16
C PHE A 220 16.40 31.18 -15.52
N PRO A 221 16.80 32.35 -16.01
CA PRO A 221 17.46 32.49 -17.32
C PRO A 221 18.86 31.89 -17.30
N ALA A 222 19.18 31.05 -18.31
CA ALA A 222 20.50 30.47 -18.53
C ALA A 222 21.47 31.46 -19.19
N SER A 223 20.99 32.21 -20.18
CA SER A 223 21.78 33.26 -20.83
C SER A 223 21.63 34.60 -20.13
N ARG A 224 22.76 35.17 -19.70
CA ARG A 224 22.83 36.58 -19.29
C ARG A 224 23.15 37.43 -20.50
N PRO A 225 22.64 38.70 -20.59
CA PRO A 225 23.20 39.69 -21.49
C PRO A 225 24.72 39.79 -21.27
N HIS A 226 25.48 40.03 -22.30
CA HIS A 226 26.94 39.90 -22.46
C HIS A 226 27.85 40.49 -21.34
N GLU A 227 27.29 41.10 -20.29
CA GLU A 227 28.06 41.79 -19.24
C GLU A 227 28.29 40.96 -17.95
N ASP A 228 27.65 39.79 -17.78
CA ASP A 228 27.74 39.03 -16.53
C ASP A 228 27.92 37.51 -16.76
N ARG A 229 28.88 37.09 -17.61
CA ARG A 229 29.26 35.67 -17.77
C ARG A 229 30.19 35.22 -16.63
N ASP A 230 29.73 35.15 -15.40
CA ASP A 230 30.45 34.46 -14.36
C ASP A 230 29.58 33.36 -13.77
N SER A 231 30.10 32.14 -13.79
CA SER A 231 29.62 30.93 -13.15
C SER A 231 29.22 31.21 -11.71
N PHE A 232 28.32 30.43 -11.13
CA PHE A 232 28.15 30.35 -9.66
C PHE A 232 29.55 30.33 -9.03
N PRO A 233 29.89 31.28 -8.13
CA PRO A 233 31.27 31.42 -7.67
C PRO A 233 31.73 30.16 -6.94
N ALA A 234 32.73 29.52 -7.49
CA ALA A 234 33.36 28.30 -6.95
C ALA A 234 34.25 28.57 -5.71
N SER A 235 34.20 29.76 -5.10
CA SER A 235 35.02 30.05 -3.92
C SER A 235 34.42 31.15 -3.04
N PRO A 236 34.42 30.98 -1.68
CA PRO A 236 33.92 31.96 -0.74
C PRO A 236 34.80 33.23 -0.59
N ASN A 237 35.95 33.30 -1.25
CA ASN A 237 36.95 34.33 -1.03
C ASN A 237 37.04 35.45 -2.09
N SER A 238 36.21 35.43 -3.13
CA SER A 238 36.15 36.53 -4.07
C SER A 238 34.97 37.46 -3.74
N GLY A 239 35.17 38.76 -3.69
CA GLY A 239 34.24 39.78 -3.21
C GLY A 239 32.90 39.97 -3.94
N GLN A 240 32.21 38.91 -4.24
CA GLN A 240 31.03 38.80 -5.07
C GLN A 240 29.71 38.53 -4.27
N LYS A 241 29.51 39.12 -3.10
CA LYS A 241 28.26 39.05 -2.33
C LYS A 241 27.01 39.43 -3.16
N GLY A 242 27.14 40.31 -4.14
CA GLY A 242 26.03 40.77 -4.99
C GLY A 242 25.53 39.76 -6.04
N LEU A 243 26.42 38.89 -6.57
CA LEU A 243 26.07 37.88 -7.59
C LEU A 243 25.39 36.64 -6.95
N LEU A 244 25.85 36.21 -5.80
CA LEU A 244 25.23 35.19 -4.97
C LEU A 244 23.78 35.54 -4.61
N LEU A 245 23.49 36.81 -4.30
CA LEU A 245 22.15 37.29 -3.97
C LEU A 245 21.18 37.23 -5.15
N LYS A 246 21.66 37.57 -6.40
CA LYS A 246 20.81 37.50 -7.61
C LYS A 246 20.49 36.05 -8.00
N GLY A 247 21.48 35.15 -8.00
CA GLY A 247 21.26 33.73 -8.31
C GLY A 247 20.36 33.04 -7.27
N LYS A 248 20.55 33.36 -6.00
CA LYS A 248 19.69 32.89 -4.90
C LYS A 248 18.23 33.32 -5.08
N ASN A 249 17.99 34.54 -5.53
CA ASN A 249 16.65 35.06 -5.78
C ASN A 249 15.95 34.31 -6.93
N ASN A 250 16.65 34.04 -8.04
CA ASN A 250 16.08 33.32 -9.19
C ASN A 250 15.74 31.88 -8.84
N LEU A 251 16.65 31.17 -8.15
CA LEU A 251 16.39 29.80 -7.69
C LEU A 251 15.16 29.72 -6.78
N SER A 252 15.07 30.62 -5.80
CA SER A 252 13.96 30.68 -4.85
C SER A 252 12.63 31.01 -5.53
N LYS A 253 12.62 31.93 -6.51
CA LYS A 253 11.43 32.25 -7.30
C LYS A 253 10.96 31.05 -8.15
N THR A 254 11.91 30.34 -8.75
CA THR A 254 11.60 29.16 -9.56
C THR A 254 11.05 28.04 -8.69
N MET A 255 11.65 27.78 -7.53
CA MET A 255 11.15 26.78 -6.59
C MET A 255 9.76 27.13 -6.06
N ALA A 256 9.50 28.39 -5.69
CA ALA A 256 8.18 28.84 -5.25
C ALA A 256 7.12 28.66 -6.36
N TYR A 257 7.48 28.99 -7.60
CA TYR A 257 6.58 28.79 -8.75
C TYR A 257 6.29 27.31 -8.99
N LEU A 258 7.32 26.44 -9.01
CA LEU A 258 7.15 25.00 -9.18
C LEU A 258 6.26 24.41 -8.09
N THR A 259 6.50 24.76 -6.83
CA THR A 259 5.64 24.34 -5.70
C THR A 259 4.20 24.80 -5.90
N SER A 260 3.99 26.05 -6.35
CA SER A 260 2.64 26.61 -6.56
C SER A 260 1.84 25.92 -7.69
N ILE A 261 2.50 25.15 -8.54
CA ILE A 261 1.88 24.36 -9.61
C ILE A 261 2.05 22.84 -9.39
N GLY A 262 2.33 22.41 -8.14
CA GLY A 262 2.42 21.00 -7.78
C GLY A 262 3.63 20.24 -8.35
N VAL A 263 4.71 20.94 -8.74
CA VAL A 263 5.91 20.31 -9.30
C VAL A 263 7.04 20.25 -8.29
N GLY A 264 7.33 19.06 -7.80
CA GLY A 264 8.50 18.78 -6.97
C GLY A 264 9.79 18.82 -7.79
N ALA A 265 10.86 19.42 -7.24
CA ALA A 265 12.15 19.53 -7.91
C ALA A 265 13.32 19.20 -6.95
N LEU A 266 14.22 20.14 -6.69
CA LEU A 266 15.40 19.93 -5.84
C LEU A 266 15.07 19.48 -4.42
N VAL A 267 14.02 20.04 -3.85
CA VAL A 267 13.42 19.70 -2.56
C VAL A 267 11.91 19.78 -2.70
N THR A 268 11.18 19.07 -1.87
CA THR A 268 9.72 19.25 -1.72
C THR A 268 9.43 20.02 -0.45
N PHE A 269 8.38 20.80 -0.51
CA PHE A 269 7.85 21.54 0.62
C PHE A 269 6.43 21.05 0.83
N ASP A 270 6.16 20.57 2.03
CA ASP A 270 4.86 20.06 2.43
C ASP A 270 4.41 20.83 3.68
N VAL A 271 3.12 20.84 3.95
CA VAL A 271 2.52 21.49 5.11
C VAL A 271 1.64 20.47 5.81
N GLY A 272 1.82 20.31 7.12
CA GLY A 272 1.08 19.29 7.87
C GLY A 272 1.16 19.53 9.38
N ALA A 273 0.47 18.67 10.13
CA ALA A 273 0.53 18.67 11.58
C ALA A 273 1.97 18.38 12.06
N ASP A 274 2.39 19.05 13.11
CA ASP A 274 3.66 18.76 13.79
C ASP A 274 3.54 17.44 14.56
N ASP A 275 4.41 16.48 14.28
CA ASP A 275 4.37 15.17 14.97
C ASP A 275 4.44 15.27 16.50
N LYS A 276 5.11 16.30 17.06
CA LYS A 276 5.20 16.53 18.52
C LYS A 276 4.13 17.43 19.11
N ASP A 277 3.40 18.15 18.28
CA ASP A 277 2.27 19.00 18.66
C ASP A 277 1.22 18.98 17.54
N PRO A 278 0.46 17.89 17.42
CA PRO A 278 -0.41 17.66 16.27
C PRO A 278 -1.58 18.65 16.17
N ASP A 279 -1.75 19.55 17.09
CA ASP A 279 -2.71 20.67 16.98
C ASP A 279 -2.16 21.87 16.20
N VAL A 280 -0.86 21.84 15.85
CA VAL A 280 -0.18 22.93 15.14
C VAL A 280 0.25 22.49 13.74
N VAL A 281 -0.05 23.31 12.74
CA VAL A 281 0.37 23.08 11.36
C VAL A 281 1.70 23.80 11.09
N ILE A 282 2.69 23.05 10.58
CA ILE A 282 4.06 23.52 10.31
C ILE A 282 4.54 23.13 8.92
N PRO A 283 5.59 23.81 8.38
CA PRO A 283 6.18 23.42 7.11
C PRO A 283 7.23 22.32 7.26
N PHE A 284 7.28 21.43 6.28
CA PHE A 284 8.27 20.37 6.11
C PHE A 284 9.15 20.66 4.88
N VAL A 285 10.42 20.24 4.95
CA VAL A 285 11.39 20.34 3.85
C VAL A 285 11.99 18.95 3.61
N ASN A 286 11.63 18.32 2.52
CA ASN A 286 11.94 16.92 2.24
C ASN A 286 12.78 16.73 0.98
N ALA A 287 13.43 15.57 0.87
CA ALA A 287 13.96 15.08 -0.39
C ALA A 287 12.79 14.70 -1.32
N PRO A 288 12.87 14.97 -2.62
CA PRO A 288 11.83 14.51 -3.55
C PRO A 288 11.83 12.97 -3.60
N ARG A 289 10.64 12.37 -3.49
CA ARG A 289 10.48 10.89 -3.61
C ARG A 289 10.93 10.38 -4.98
N GLN A 290 10.92 11.22 -5.98
CA GLN A 290 11.26 10.89 -7.37
C GLN A 290 12.09 12.02 -8.03
N PRO A 291 13.43 12.02 -7.85
CA PRO A 291 14.30 13.05 -8.44
C PRO A 291 14.25 13.10 -9.97
N GLY A 292 14.10 11.94 -10.63
CA GLY A 292 13.99 11.76 -12.08
C GLY A 292 13.36 10.42 -12.40
N LEU A 293 14.14 9.31 -12.39
CA LEU A 293 13.62 7.93 -12.48
C LEU A 293 12.81 7.59 -11.23
N PRO A 294 11.89 6.60 -11.30
CA PRO A 294 10.96 6.28 -10.21
C PRO A 294 11.64 5.95 -8.87
N SER A 295 12.83 5.36 -8.90
CA SER A 295 13.60 5.03 -7.69
C SER A 295 15.10 5.20 -7.96
N LYS A 296 15.89 5.48 -6.90
CA LYS A 296 17.35 5.59 -6.98
C LYS A 296 18.05 4.30 -7.44
N GLU A 297 17.40 3.16 -7.26
CA GLU A 297 17.88 1.84 -7.68
C GLU A 297 18.03 1.75 -9.20
N TYR A 298 17.15 2.39 -9.95
CA TYR A 298 17.20 2.41 -11.41
C TYR A 298 18.45 3.10 -11.97
N TYR A 299 19.05 4.05 -11.24
CA TYR A 299 20.32 4.68 -11.66
C TYR A 299 21.54 3.75 -11.55
N LYS A 300 21.37 2.53 -10.98
CA LYS A 300 22.39 1.50 -10.94
C LYS A 300 22.46 0.67 -12.23
N ASP A 301 21.44 0.75 -13.09
CA ASP A 301 21.40 0.09 -14.40
C ASP A 301 21.87 1.05 -15.50
N PRO A 302 23.11 0.87 -16.04
CA PRO A 302 23.65 1.76 -17.07
C PRO A 302 22.85 1.74 -18.37
N MET A 303 22.24 0.60 -18.73
CA MET A 303 21.45 0.47 -19.97
C MET A 303 20.16 1.28 -19.87
N LEU A 304 19.51 1.22 -18.72
CA LEU A 304 18.31 2.01 -18.45
C LEU A 304 18.63 3.51 -18.40
N VAL A 305 19.73 3.91 -17.78
CA VAL A 305 20.18 5.30 -17.72
C VAL A 305 20.44 5.87 -19.13
N VAL A 306 21.10 5.10 -20.01
CA VAL A 306 21.31 5.50 -21.41
C VAL A 306 19.99 5.63 -22.17
N LYS A 307 19.05 4.69 -21.97
CA LYS A 307 17.72 4.75 -22.57
C LYS A 307 16.93 5.97 -22.09
N TYR A 308 17.00 6.27 -20.80
CA TYR A 308 16.38 7.44 -20.19
C TYR A 308 16.96 8.75 -20.76
N ALA A 309 18.29 8.89 -20.84
CA ALA A 309 18.94 10.03 -21.46
C ALA A 309 18.51 10.24 -22.91
N LYS A 310 18.44 9.16 -23.70
CA LYS A 310 17.93 9.21 -25.07
C LYS A 310 16.49 9.72 -25.13
N THR A 311 15.63 9.26 -24.22
CA THR A 311 14.23 9.68 -24.11
C THR A 311 14.13 11.18 -23.82
N ILE A 312 14.89 11.68 -22.84
CA ILE A 312 14.96 13.12 -22.51
C ILE A 312 15.35 13.93 -23.75
N GLY A 313 16.42 13.50 -24.42
CA GLY A 313 16.91 14.19 -25.63
C GLY A 313 15.84 14.27 -26.71
N GLN A 314 15.15 13.18 -27.01
CA GLN A 314 14.08 13.13 -28.02
C GLN A 314 12.92 14.06 -27.69
N VAL A 315 12.46 14.04 -26.43
CA VAL A 315 11.32 14.86 -25.97
C VAL A 315 11.68 16.34 -25.99
N LEU A 316 12.84 16.73 -25.44
CA LEU A 316 13.26 18.11 -25.38
C LEU A 316 13.51 18.66 -26.77
N GLU A 317 14.19 17.93 -27.68
CA GLU A 317 14.41 18.31 -29.06
C GLU A 317 13.08 18.58 -29.80
N ALA A 318 12.11 17.64 -29.68
CA ALA A 318 10.81 17.78 -30.33
C ALA A 318 9.99 18.98 -29.81
N LEU A 319 9.98 19.21 -28.49
CA LEU A 319 9.31 20.37 -27.88
C LEU A 319 9.95 21.69 -28.30
N LEU A 320 11.30 21.75 -28.35
CA LEU A 320 12.03 22.92 -28.75
C LEU A 320 11.83 23.28 -30.22
N GLN A 321 11.62 22.29 -31.11
CA GLN A 321 11.27 22.53 -32.50
C GLN A 321 9.93 23.26 -32.65
N LYS A 322 8.96 22.96 -31.75
CA LYS A 322 7.61 23.55 -31.76
C LYS A 322 7.54 24.94 -31.11
N ALA A 323 8.52 25.29 -30.26
CA ALA A 323 8.51 26.53 -29.49
C ALA A 323 8.70 27.83 -30.34
N GLY A 324 9.13 27.71 -31.61
CA GLY A 324 9.33 28.83 -32.52
C GLY A 324 10.63 29.63 -32.24
N PRO A 325 10.95 30.62 -33.10
CA PRO A 325 12.24 31.33 -33.07
C PRO A 325 12.34 32.47 -32.03
N HIS A 326 11.38 32.69 -31.17
CA HIS A 326 11.28 33.85 -30.29
C HIS A 326 11.72 33.63 -28.81
N SER A 327 12.43 32.52 -28.53
CA SER A 327 12.96 32.25 -27.21
C SER A 327 14.47 32.03 -27.31
N ASP A 328 15.26 33.01 -26.85
CA ASP A 328 16.73 32.95 -26.84
C ASP A 328 17.26 31.72 -26.09
N PHE A 329 16.53 31.28 -25.09
CA PHE A 329 16.85 30.09 -24.26
C PHE A 329 16.56 28.80 -25.01
N LEU A 330 15.37 28.67 -25.58
CA LEU A 330 14.98 27.50 -26.33
C LEU A 330 15.88 27.32 -27.56
N GLU A 331 16.40 28.42 -28.11
CA GLU A 331 17.40 28.42 -29.16
C GLU A 331 18.79 28.01 -28.67
N SER A 332 19.20 28.49 -27.49
CA SER A 332 20.43 28.03 -26.82
C SER A 332 20.36 26.54 -26.45
N MET A 333 19.27 26.05 -25.80
CA MET A 333 19.07 24.63 -25.56
C MET A 333 19.07 23.82 -26.86
N ARG A 334 18.41 24.29 -27.93
CA ARG A 334 18.40 23.64 -29.23
C ARG A 334 19.82 23.44 -29.77
N SER A 335 20.68 24.46 -29.67
CA SER A 335 22.07 24.38 -30.15
C SER A 335 22.89 23.33 -29.35
N HIS A 336 22.62 23.14 -28.05
CA HIS A 336 23.31 22.19 -27.20
C HIS A 336 22.76 20.75 -27.29
N ILE A 337 21.47 20.58 -27.63
CA ILE A 337 20.82 19.26 -27.80
C ILE A 337 21.03 18.73 -29.22
N SER A 338 21.05 19.59 -30.26
CA SER A 338 21.17 19.24 -31.68
C SER A 338 22.57 18.76 -32.12
N THR A 339 23.60 18.95 -31.31
CA THR A 339 24.92 18.39 -31.56
C THR A 339 24.96 16.91 -31.22
N LYS A 340 25.59 16.08 -32.03
CA LYS A 340 25.65 14.59 -31.96
C LYS A 340 26.10 14.02 -30.60
N ASN A 341 26.52 14.84 -29.66
CA ASN A 341 26.81 14.51 -28.27
C ASN A 341 26.09 15.54 -27.40
N SER A 342 24.92 15.18 -26.84
CA SER A 342 24.13 16.08 -26.00
C SER A 342 24.72 16.11 -24.60
N GLU A 343 25.86 16.81 -24.42
CA GLU A 343 26.48 17.03 -23.08
C GLU A 343 25.46 17.52 -22.07
N LEU A 344 24.51 18.39 -22.49
CA LEU A 344 23.46 18.91 -21.61
C LEU A 344 22.53 17.83 -21.07
N VAL A 345 22.13 16.83 -21.87
CA VAL A 345 21.27 15.74 -21.43
C VAL A 345 22.05 14.77 -20.52
N GLU A 346 23.29 14.51 -20.84
CA GLU A 346 24.17 13.69 -19.98
C GLU A 346 24.40 14.37 -18.63
N ASP A 347 24.67 15.68 -18.63
CA ASP A 347 24.81 16.50 -17.41
C ASP A 347 23.51 16.52 -16.60
N LEU A 348 22.35 16.65 -17.24
CA LEU A 348 21.05 16.56 -16.58
C LEU A 348 20.85 15.21 -15.88
N VAL A 349 21.06 14.10 -16.58
CA VAL A 349 20.90 12.76 -16.01
C VAL A 349 21.94 12.50 -14.89
N MET A 350 23.15 12.99 -15.06
CA MET A 350 24.19 12.93 -14.03
C MET A 350 23.80 13.74 -12.79
N PHE A 351 23.22 14.93 -12.98
CA PHE A 351 22.68 15.76 -11.91
C PHE A 351 21.58 15.04 -11.16
N GLU A 352 20.55 14.50 -11.84
CA GLU A 352 19.51 13.69 -11.23
C GLU A 352 20.05 12.47 -10.46
N SER A 353 21.03 11.77 -11.03
CA SER A 353 21.69 10.62 -10.39
C SER A 353 22.39 11.03 -9.07
N LYS A 354 23.01 12.21 -9.03
CA LYS A 354 23.61 12.74 -7.78
C LYS A 354 22.55 13.04 -6.73
N LEU A 355 21.41 13.65 -7.14
CA LEU A 355 20.28 13.89 -6.24
C LEU A 355 19.69 12.56 -5.72
N ALA A 356 19.42 11.62 -6.63
CA ALA A 356 18.87 10.31 -6.29
C ALA A 356 19.74 9.53 -5.31
N LYS A 357 21.06 9.54 -5.51
CA LYS A 357 22.00 8.89 -4.57
C LYS A 357 22.01 9.54 -3.19
N ALA A 358 21.67 10.82 -3.09
CA ALA A 358 21.63 11.56 -1.84
C ALA A 358 20.31 11.38 -1.08
N THR A 359 19.23 10.91 -1.73
CA THR A 359 17.95 10.66 -1.04
C THR A 359 18.12 9.56 0.02
N PRO A 360 17.45 9.69 1.17
CA PRO A 360 17.42 8.62 2.16
C PRO A 360 16.89 7.31 1.55
N ALA A 361 17.10 6.19 2.22
CA ALA A 361 16.39 4.96 1.88
C ALA A 361 14.88 5.13 2.11
N THR A 362 14.05 4.40 1.36
CA THR A 362 12.58 4.57 1.46
C THR A 362 12.10 4.29 2.88
N GLU A 363 12.61 3.23 3.52
CA GLU A 363 12.32 2.87 4.91
C GLU A 363 12.81 3.92 5.94
N GLU A 364 13.84 4.70 5.62
CA GLU A 364 14.30 5.81 6.49
C GLU A 364 13.44 7.07 6.32
N ALA A 365 12.90 7.28 5.11
CA ALA A 365 12.04 8.43 4.83
C ALA A 365 10.65 8.29 5.50
N GLU A 366 10.22 7.06 5.80
CA GLU A 366 8.96 6.74 6.49
C GLU A 366 9.14 6.58 8.03
N ASP A 367 10.36 6.56 8.54
CA ASP A 367 10.67 6.42 9.97
C ASP A 367 10.70 7.80 10.66
N VAL A 368 9.67 8.10 11.48
CA VAL A 368 9.55 9.37 12.21
C VAL A 368 10.78 9.68 13.06
N THR A 369 11.46 8.67 13.60
CA THR A 369 12.70 8.85 14.37
C THR A 369 13.88 9.33 13.52
N LYS A 370 13.78 9.25 12.21
CA LYS A 370 14.80 9.69 11.23
C LYS A 370 14.42 11.00 10.55
N TYR A 371 13.15 11.14 10.11
CA TYR A 371 12.74 12.32 9.37
C TYR A 371 12.38 13.51 10.27
N TYR A 372 12.02 13.31 11.53
CA TYR A 372 11.64 14.40 12.41
C TYR A 372 12.89 15.16 12.93
N ASN A 373 13.39 16.11 12.14
CA ASN A 373 14.52 16.97 12.51
C ASN A 373 14.04 18.43 12.57
N PRO A 374 13.56 18.91 13.74
CA PRO A 374 13.11 20.30 13.91
C PRO A 374 14.30 21.25 13.88
N LEU A 375 14.30 22.20 12.97
CA LEU A 375 15.29 23.24 12.81
C LEU A 375 14.59 24.61 12.70
N ASN A 376 15.23 25.67 13.15
CA ASN A 376 14.75 27.02 12.84
C ASN A 376 15.10 27.43 11.39
N LEU A 377 14.57 28.56 10.95
CA LEU A 377 14.74 29.03 9.58
C LEU A 377 16.21 29.27 9.20
N ASP A 378 17.01 29.87 10.10
CA ASP A 378 18.42 30.16 9.83
C ASP A 378 19.25 28.87 9.76
N GLU A 379 19.00 27.91 10.66
CA GLU A 379 19.64 26.60 10.65
C GLU A 379 19.32 25.85 9.37
N THR A 380 18.07 25.88 8.93
CA THR A 380 17.63 25.22 7.70
C THR A 380 18.28 25.88 6.46
N MET A 381 18.29 27.22 6.40
CA MET A 381 18.97 27.95 5.32
C MET A 381 20.48 27.75 5.30
N ALA A 382 21.11 27.46 6.46
CA ALA A 382 22.53 27.13 6.50
C ALA A 382 22.87 25.79 5.85
N LEU A 383 21.92 24.85 5.76
CA LEU A 383 22.09 23.57 5.07
C LEU A 383 22.10 23.72 3.54
N ILE A 384 21.33 24.68 3.01
CA ILE A 384 21.20 24.97 1.57
C ILE A 384 21.19 26.48 1.31
N PRO A 385 22.33 27.17 1.42
CA PRO A 385 22.40 28.62 1.36
C PRO A 385 22.06 29.24 -0.01
N GLN A 386 22.00 28.40 -1.06
CA GLN A 386 21.58 28.81 -2.41
C GLN A 386 20.08 29.06 -2.51
N LEU A 387 19.26 28.55 -1.58
CA LEU A 387 17.81 28.65 -1.57
C LEU A 387 17.36 29.56 -0.41
N SER A 388 16.44 30.49 -0.68
CA SER A 388 15.79 31.27 0.37
C SER A 388 14.46 30.63 0.76
N ILE A 389 14.48 29.81 1.80
CA ILE A 389 13.28 29.17 2.35
C ILE A 389 12.31 30.24 2.88
N GLN A 390 12.82 31.30 3.47
CA GLN A 390 12.02 32.44 3.88
C GLN A 390 11.23 33.06 2.72
N TYR A 391 11.85 33.19 1.53
CA TYR A 391 11.15 33.69 0.33
C TYR A 391 10.03 32.76 -0.10
N LEU A 392 10.25 31.42 -0.09
CA LEU A 392 9.21 30.46 -0.43
C LEU A 392 8.03 30.57 0.53
N ILE A 393 8.27 30.53 1.84
CA ILE A 393 7.23 30.63 2.86
C ILE A 393 6.45 31.95 2.70
N SER A 394 7.13 33.10 2.58
CA SER A 394 6.45 34.40 2.40
C SER A 394 5.70 34.56 1.08
N THR A 395 6.00 33.73 0.07
CA THR A 395 5.32 33.74 -1.23
C THR A 395 4.10 32.81 -1.26
N LEU A 396 4.19 31.67 -0.58
CA LEU A 396 3.18 30.61 -0.65
C LEU A 396 2.18 30.64 0.52
N ALA A 397 2.67 30.98 1.74
CA ALA A 397 1.84 31.10 2.92
C ALA A 397 1.09 32.46 2.97
N THR A 398 0.25 32.62 3.97
CA THR A 398 -0.32 33.95 4.30
C THR A 398 0.77 34.90 4.71
N SER A 399 0.61 36.21 4.39
CA SER A 399 1.67 37.25 4.53
C SER A 399 2.26 37.40 5.93
N ASP A 400 1.55 36.98 6.97
CA ASP A 400 1.91 37.20 8.37
C ASP A 400 2.55 35.98 9.04
N TYR A 401 2.63 34.82 8.33
CA TYR A 401 3.18 33.60 8.91
C TYR A 401 4.72 33.65 8.99
N GLN A 402 5.24 33.39 10.18
CA GLN A 402 6.67 33.21 10.44
C GLN A 402 6.86 31.89 11.20
N PRO A 403 7.62 30.92 10.66
CA PRO A 403 7.82 29.65 11.31
C PRO A 403 8.76 29.77 12.50
N ASP A 404 8.36 29.27 13.66
CA ASP A 404 9.26 29.06 14.80
C ASP A 404 10.23 27.90 14.50
N LYS A 405 9.76 26.88 13.80
CA LYS A 405 10.53 25.71 13.35
C LYS A 405 10.00 25.18 12.02
N LEU A 406 10.86 24.41 11.35
CA LEU A 406 10.52 23.56 10.20
C LEU A 406 10.99 22.14 10.49
N ILE A 407 10.32 21.14 9.93
CA ILE A 407 10.83 19.77 9.96
C ILE A 407 11.64 19.52 8.69
N VAL A 408 12.90 19.16 8.87
CA VAL A 408 13.79 18.80 7.77
C VAL A 408 13.92 17.29 7.72
N GLY A 409 13.29 16.64 6.75
CA GLY A 409 13.25 15.18 6.62
C GLY A 409 14.64 14.54 6.51
N SER A 410 15.59 15.23 5.85
CA SER A 410 16.98 14.77 5.75
C SER A 410 17.97 15.95 5.67
N PRO A 411 18.54 16.37 6.81
CA PRO A 411 19.58 17.41 6.81
C PRO A 411 20.82 17.04 5.98
N SER A 412 21.16 15.75 5.87
CA SER A 412 22.26 15.25 5.04
C SER A 412 21.98 15.41 3.54
N TYR A 413 20.73 15.21 3.13
CA TYR A 413 20.28 15.47 1.76
C TYR A 413 20.46 16.93 1.38
N LEU A 414 19.96 17.88 2.19
CA LEU A 414 20.08 19.31 1.91
C LEU A 414 21.53 19.76 1.78
N LYS A 415 22.42 19.27 2.67
CA LYS A 415 23.86 19.55 2.58
C LYS A 415 24.47 19.02 1.28
N THR A 416 24.02 17.85 0.83
CA THR A 416 24.52 17.25 -0.43
C THR A 416 24.00 18.00 -1.63
N VAL A 417 22.71 18.38 -1.66
CA VAL A 417 22.12 19.23 -2.70
C VAL A 417 22.87 20.56 -2.78
N SER A 418 23.17 21.20 -1.66
CA SER A 418 23.97 22.43 -1.62
C SER A 418 25.32 22.29 -2.33
N LYS A 419 26.04 21.17 -2.12
CA LYS A 419 27.31 20.89 -2.79
C LYS A 419 27.11 20.65 -4.30
N VAL A 420 26.12 19.83 -4.66
CA VAL A 420 25.81 19.52 -6.06
C VAL A 420 25.47 20.79 -6.83
N LEU A 421 24.70 21.71 -6.22
CA LEU A 421 24.35 23.00 -6.82
C LEU A 421 25.58 23.92 -7.08
N GLN A 422 26.62 23.83 -6.24
CA GLN A 422 27.86 24.59 -6.45
C GLN A 422 28.63 24.15 -7.69
N ASP A 423 28.52 22.86 -8.04
CA ASP A 423 29.28 22.24 -9.13
C ASP A 423 28.44 22.11 -10.42
N THR A 424 27.18 22.62 -10.43
CA THR A 424 26.24 22.43 -11.55
C THR A 424 26.08 23.74 -12.34
N GLY A 425 26.19 23.64 -13.67
CA GLY A 425 25.97 24.77 -14.59
C GLY A 425 24.54 25.27 -14.56
N VAL A 426 24.35 26.56 -14.90
CA VAL A 426 23.01 27.18 -14.92
C VAL A 426 22.12 26.55 -15.98
N GLU A 427 22.69 26.16 -17.13
CA GLU A 427 22.00 25.51 -18.24
C GLU A 427 21.46 24.13 -17.81
N THR A 428 22.24 23.34 -17.07
CA THR A 428 21.84 22.04 -16.56
C THR A 428 20.69 22.16 -15.55
N LEU A 429 20.76 23.15 -14.64
CA LEU A 429 19.69 23.41 -13.68
C LEU A 429 18.39 23.86 -14.36
N GLN A 430 18.50 24.72 -15.39
CA GLN A 430 17.34 25.16 -16.14
C GLN A 430 16.72 23.97 -16.91
N ALA A 431 17.55 23.15 -17.56
CA ALA A 431 17.09 21.92 -18.23
C ALA A 431 16.41 20.96 -17.25
N TYR A 432 16.92 20.85 -16.03
CA TYR A 432 16.30 20.05 -14.96
C TYR A 432 14.91 20.57 -14.59
N PHE A 433 14.73 21.89 -14.38
CA PHE A 433 13.41 22.44 -14.05
C PHE A 433 12.42 22.28 -15.19
N VAL A 434 12.87 22.50 -16.44
CA VAL A 434 12.07 22.23 -17.65
C VAL A 434 11.65 20.77 -17.69
N TRP A 435 12.60 19.85 -17.45
CA TRP A 435 12.31 18.41 -17.47
C TRP A 435 11.33 17.99 -16.37
N LYS A 436 11.44 18.54 -15.16
CA LYS A 436 10.48 18.28 -14.06
C LYS A 436 9.06 18.71 -14.42
N VAL A 437 8.89 19.86 -15.08
CA VAL A 437 7.59 20.31 -15.57
C VAL A 437 7.07 19.37 -16.69
N VAL A 438 7.93 18.95 -17.63
CA VAL A 438 7.54 17.98 -18.67
C VAL A 438 7.08 16.67 -18.04
N GLN A 439 7.83 16.11 -17.07
CA GLN A 439 7.43 14.89 -16.38
C GLN A 439 6.07 15.02 -15.67
N ALA A 440 5.79 16.14 -15.02
CA ALA A 440 4.57 16.38 -14.26
C ALA A 440 3.33 16.54 -15.16
N TYR A 441 3.50 17.16 -16.32
CA TYR A 441 2.36 17.55 -17.17
C TYR A 441 2.25 16.80 -18.49
N ALA A 442 3.17 15.87 -18.82
CA ALA A 442 3.16 15.14 -20.09
C ALA A 442 1.82 14.43 -20.36
N TYR A 443 1.20 13.87 -19.35
CA TYR A 443 -0.08 13.14 -19.46
C TYR A 443 -1.32 14.05 -19.58
N LYS A 444 -1.12 15.37 -19.57
CA LYS A 444 -2.18 16.37 -19.79
C LYS A 444 -2.12 16.98 -21.20
N ILE A 445 -1.27 16.42 -22.05
CA ILE A 445 -0.96 16.91 -23.39
C ILE A 445 -1.08 15.75 -24.38
N GLU A 446 -1.77 15.98 -25.51
CA GLU A 446 -1.77 15.05 -26.64
C GLU A 446 -0.84 15.63 -27.70
N ASP A 447 0.38 15.12 -27.75
CA ASP A 447 1.44 15.60 -28.67
C ASP A 447 2.48 14.51 -28.94
N ASP A 448 2.83 14.35 -30.21
CA ASP A 448 3.85 13.36 -30.62
C ASP A 448 5.21 13.58 -29.97
N ALA A 449 5.52 14.82 -29.59
CA ALA A 449 6.77 15.17 -28.91
C ALA A 449 6.91 14.46 -27.55
N LEU A 450 5.79 14.09 -26.90
CA LEU A 450 5.77 13.44 -25.58
C LEU A 450 5.69 11.91 -25.64
N LYS A 451 5.38 11.33 -26.79
CA LYS A 451 5.27 9.87 -26.98
C LYS A 451 6.51 9.09 -26.52
N PRO A 452 7.76 9.56 -26.74
CA PRO A 452 8.94 8.85 -26.24
C PRO A 452 8.94 8.68 -24.71
N LEU A 453 8.48 9.68 -23.96
CA LEU A 453 8.38 9.62 -22.49
C LEU A 453 7.28 8.64 -22.05
N ILE A 454 6.12 8.69 -22.69
CA ILE A 454 4.99 7.77 -22.40
C ILE A 454 5.42 6.32 -22.64
N ARG A 455 6.06 6.04 -23.78
CA ARG A 455 6.62 4.71 -24.10
C ARG A 455 7.63 4.25 -23.07
N PHE A 456 8.56 5.11 -22.70
CA PHE A 456 9.57 4.78 -21.70
C PHE A 456 8.93 4.41 -20.36
N ASN A 457 7.94 5.18 -19.89
CA ASN A 457 7.24 4.93 -18.64
C ASN A 457 6.40 3.64 -18.70
N ASN A 458 5.78 3.34 -19.84
CA ASN A 458 5.06 2.07 -20.03
C ASN A 458 6.00 0.87 -19.97
N GLU A 459 7.15 0.94 -20.66
CA GLU A 459 8.16 -0.12 -20.66
C GLU A 459 8.74 -0.37 -19.25
N LEU A 460 8.94 0.69 -18.43
CA LEU A 460 9.37 0.55 -17.03
C LEU A 460 8.38 -0.22 -16.17
N GLN A 461 7.14 -0.32 -16.60
CA GLN A 461 6.07 -1.06 -15.91
C GLN A 461 5.69 -2.36 -16.62
N GLY A 462 6.44 -2.75 -17.67
CA GLY A 462 6.16 -3.95 -18.47
C GLY A 462 4.87 -3.86 -19.28
N LYS A 463 4.31 -2.66 -19.47
CA LYS A 463 3.13 -2.38 -20.30
C LYS A 463 3.52 -2.39 -21.78
N ASP A 464 2.52 -2.51 -22.66
CA ASP A 464 2.77 -2.24 -24.08
C ASP A 464 3.26 -0.80 -24.23
N PRO A 465 4.36 -0.54 -24.96
CA PRO A 465 4.93 0.80 -25.08
C PRO A 465 3.97 1.85 -25.62
N ASN A 466 3.02 1.45 -26.46
CA ASN A 466 2.05 2.34 -27.09
C ASN A 466 0.66 2.28 -26.43
N ALA A 467 0.50 1.53 -25.34
CA ALA A 467 -0.77 1.46 -24.67
C ALA A 467 -1.17 2.79 -24.05
N SER A 468 -2.44 3.13 -24.18
CA SER A 468 -3.12 4.19 -23.45
C SER A 468 -4.31 3.60 -22.72
N GLU A 469 -4.62 4.11 -21.54
CA GLU A 469 -5.84 3.79 -20.84
C GLU A 469 -7.05 4.35 -21.58
N GLU A 470 -8.22 3.72 -21.47
CA GLU A 470 -9.46 4.28 -22.01
C GLU A 470 -9.68 5.70 -21.49
N ARG A 471 -9.92 6.66 -22.39
CA ARG A 471 -9.95 8.10 -22.09
C ARG A 471 -10.86 8.45 -20.92
N TRP A 472 -12.06 7.88 -20.89
CA TRP A 472 -13.02 8.15 -19.82
C TRP A 472 -12.50 7.75 -18.42
N ARG A 473 -11.69 6.67 -18.32
CA ARG A 473 -11.07 6.27 -17.04
C ARG A 473 -10.05 7.30 -16.56
N THR A 474 -9.20 7.74 -17.49
CA THR A 474 -8.26 8.83 -17.22
C THR A 474 -8.98 10.10 -16.78
N CYS A 475 -10.11 10.45 -17.44
CA CYS A 475 -10.85 11.66 -17.12
C CYS A 475 -11.57 11.60 -15.77
N ILE A 476 -12.06 10.44 -15.35
CA ILE A 476 -12.60 10.24 -13.99
C ILE A 476 -11.50 10.43 -12.95
N LYS A 477 -10.34 9.82 -13.13
CA LYS A 477 -9.19 10.00 -12.20
C LYS A 477 -8.73 11.46 -12.11
N VAL A 478 -8.77 12.18 -13.22
CA VAL A 478 -8.43 13.61 -13.24
C VAL A 478 -9.49 14.42 -12.48
N ALA A 479 -10.77 14.10 -12.66
CA ALA A 479 -11.86 14.76 -11.95
C ALA A 479 -11.79 14.46 -10.45
N ASP A 480 -11.51 13.22 -10.06
CA ASP A 480 -11.34 12.82 -8.66
C ASP A 480 -10.16 13.55 -8.00
N ASN A 481 -9.00 13.53 -8.62
CA ASN A 481 -7.82 14.25 -8.10
C ASN A 481 -8.00 15.76 -7.98
N GLY A 482 -8.92 16.38 -8.73
CA GLY A 482 -9.12 17.83 -8.76
C GLY A 482 -10.36 18.32 -8.07
N LEU A 483 -11.47 17.63 -8.25
CA LEU A 483 -12.80 17.98 -7.74
C LEU A 483 -13.40 16.81 -6.94
N GLY A 484 -12.56 16.07 -6.27
CA GLY A 484 -12.90 14.78 -5.66
C GLY A 484 -14.03 14.85 -4.62
N TRP A 485 -14.15 15.94 -3.86
CA TRP A 485 -15.28 16.08 -2.91
C TRP A 485 -16.63 16.28 -3.60
N ILE A 486 -16.64 16.95 -4.77
CA ILE A 486 -17.85 17.02 -5.58
C ILE A 486 -18.18 15.64 -6.13
N LEU A 487 -17.18 14.94 -6.69
CA LEU A 487 -17.34 13.59 -7.20
C LEU A 487 -17.83 12.64 -6.12
N SER A 488 -17.24 12.70 -4.93
CA SER A 488 -17.61 11.93 -3.73
C SER A 488 -19.07 12.11 -3.35
N LYS A 489 -19.60 13.34 -3.39
CA LYS A 489 -21.03 13.60 -3.14
C LYS A 489 -21.91 12.77 -4.05
N PHE A 490 -21.67 12.81 -5.35
CA PHE A 490 -22.50 12.07 -6.32
C PHE A 490 -22.26 10.56 -6.23
N PHE A 491 -21.07 10.12 -5.85
CA PHE A 491 -20.77 8.71 -5.61
C PHE A 491 -21.59 8.16 -4.44
N ILE A 492 -21.53 8.81 -3.26
CA ILE A 492 -22.27 8.31 -2.07
C ILE A 492 -23.78 8.29 -2.28
N GLU A 493 -24.35 9.24 -3.03
CA GLU A 493 -25.78 9.27 -3.35
C GLU A 493 -26.21 8.05 -4.21
N LYS A 494 -25.28 7.42 -4.94
CA LYS A 494 -25.55 6.27 -5.82
C LYS A 494 -25.15 4.91 -5.24
N ALA A 495 -24.05 4.87 -4.49
CA ALA A 495 -23.37 3.64 -4.16
C ALA A 495 -23.30 3.32 -2.66
N PHE A 496 -23.72 4.23 -1.76
CA PHE A 496 -23.50 4.04 -0.33
C PHE A 496 -24.74 4.36 0.51
N SER A 497 -25.15 3.39 1.34
CA SER A 497 -26.35 3.53 2.19
C SER A 497 -25.98 3.86 3.65
N ALA A 498 -26.96 4.41 4.39
CA ALA A 498 -26.81 4.64 5.83
C ALA A 498 -26.62 3.32 6.60
N GLU A 499 -27.31 2.25 6.18
CA GLU A 499 -27.21 0.92 6.78
C GLU A 499 -25.81 0.33 6.62
N ALA A 500 -25.18 0.53 5.46
CA ALA A 500 -23.79 0.12 5.20
C ALA A 500 -22.83 0.87 6.13
N LYS A 501 -23.01 2.18 6.29
CA LYS A 501 -22.23 3.02 7.21
C LYS A 501 -22.31 2.51 8.65
N ASP A 502 -23.55 2.30 9.16
CA ASP A 502 -23.80 1.84 10.52
C ASP A 502 -23.25 0.41 10.75
N PHE A 503 -23.28 -0.45 9.73
CA PHE A 503 -22.73 -1.79 9.84
C PHE A 503 -21.20 -1.77 9.86
N GLY A 504 -20.57 -0.97 9.02
CA GLY A 504 -19.13 -0.75 9.04
C GLY A 504 -18.64 -0.25 10.40
N ASP A 505 -19.34 0.74 10.96
CA ASP A 505 -19.05 1.31 12.29
C ASP A 505 -19.13 0.25 13.41
N ARG A 506 -20.12 -0.65 13.35
CA ARG A 506 -20.23 -1.78 14.31
C ARG A 506 -19.08 -2.76 14.18
N ILE A 507 -18.67 -3.13 12.95
CA ILE A 507 -17.52 -4.05 12.73
C ILE A 507 -16.27 -3.44 13.35
N VAL A 508 -15.95 -2.18 13.03
CA VAL A 508 -14.79 -1.47 13.59
C VAL A 508 -14.83 -1.44 15.12
N SER A 509 -15.98 -1.12 15.72
CA SER A 509 -16.16 -1.09 17.17
C SER A 509 -15.93 -2.46 17.81
N ASN A 510 -16.43 -3.55 17.19
CA ASN A 510 -16.21 -4.91 17.66
C ASN A 510 -14.73 -5.30 17.60
N ILE A 511 -14.03 -4.90 16.57
CA ILE A 511 -12.60 -5.17 16.41
C ILE A 511 -11.78 -4.40 17.46
N LYS A 512 -12.07 -3.11 17.69
CA LYS A 512 -11.46 -2.33 18.78
C LYS A 512 -11.61 -3.03 20.13
N ALA A 513 -12.80 -3.56 20.43
CA ALA A 513 -13.05 -4.29 21.67
C ALA A 513 -12.20 -5.57 21.80
N GLN A 514 -12.00 -6.33 20.70
CA GLN A 514 -11.15 -7.52 20.72
C GLN A 514 -9.65 -7.16 20.78
N PHE A 515 -9.24 -6.10 20.09
CA PHE A 515 -7.87 -5.63 20.17
C PHE A 515 -7.47 -5.20 21.60
N ILE A 516 -8.37 -4.52 22.31
CA ILE A 516 -8.20 -4.21 23.74
C ILE A 516 -8.02 -5.49 24.59
N LYS A 517 -8.76 -6.57 24.29
CA LYS A 517 -8.58 -7.86 25.00
C LYS A 517 -7.20 -8.45 24.71
N LYS A 518 -6.72 -8.37 23.46
CA LYS A 518 -5.38 -8.82 23.07
C LYS A 518 -4.29 -8.01 23.79
N LEU A 519 -4.40 -6.69 23.83
CA LEU A 519 -3.47 -5.84 24.58
C LEU A 519 -3.42 -6.21 26.07
N LYS A 520 -4.57 -6.52 26.72
CA LYS A 520 -4.60 -7.00 28.11
C LYS A 520 -3.81 -8.29 28.30
N GLY A 521 -3.76 -9.16 27.29
CA GLY A 521 -3.02 -10.43 27.28
C GLY A 521 -1.58 -10.34 26.82
N ALA A 522 -1.11 -9.20 26.29
CA ALA A 522 0.23 -9.03 25.73
C ALA A 522 1.31 -8.99 26.85
N GLU A 523 1.76 -10.15 27.32
CA GLU A 523 2.71 -10.27 28.44
C GLU A 523 4.11 -9.72 28.14
N TRP A 524 4.46 -9.60 26.86
CA TRP A 524 5.71 -8.99 26.42
C TRP A 524 5.76 -7.48 26.63
N MET A 525 4.60 -6.81 26.72
CA MET A 525 4.49 -5.39 27.08
C MET A 525 4.45 -5.25 28.62
N SER A 526 5.03 -4.19 29.17
CA SER A 526 4.88 -3.83 30.57
C SER A 526 3.43 -3.45 30.90
N LYS A 527 3.08 -3.46 32.19
CA LYS A 527 1.71 -3.12 32.64
C LYS A 527 1.35 -1.67 32.29
N ASP A 528 2.31 -0.76 32.41
CA ASP A 528 2.09 0.68 32.19
C ASP A 528 1.90 0.95 30.69
N VAL A 529 2.74 0.36 29.83
CA VAL A 529 2.61 0.48 28.37
C VAL A 529 1.28 -0.16 27.90
N ARG A 530 0.87 -1.31 28.45
CA ARG A 530 -0.45 -1.89 28.13
C ARG A 530 -1.61 -0.99 28.50
N LYS A 531 -1.53 -0.32 29.66
CA LYS A 531 -2.57 0.62 30.09
C LYS A 531 -2.68 1.79 29.12
N LEU A 532 -1.57 2.43 28.79
CA LEU A 532 -1.52 3.54 27.82
C LEU A 532 -1.97 3.09 26.41
N GLY A 533 -1.56 1.88 25.99
CA GLY A 533 -2.00 1.32 24.72
C GLY A 533 -3.51 1.09 24.65
N ILE A 534 -4.13 0.66 25.76
CA ILE A 534 -5.59 0.53 25.86
C ILE A 534 -6.27 1.91 25.81
N GLU A 535 -5.71 2.92 26.47
CA GLU A 535 -6.18 4.31 26.40
C GLU A 535 -6.08 4.83 24.96
N LYS A 536 -4.96 4.55 24.25
CA LYS A 536 -4.78 4.90 22.85
C LYS A 536 -5.88 4.30 21.97
N VAL A 537 -6.19 3.00 22.08
CA VAL A 537 -7.28 2.37 21.31
C VAL A 537 -8.64 2.98 21.63
N HIS A 538 -8.92 3.35 22.90
CA HIS A 538 -10.17 4.02 23.25
C HIS A 538 -10.29 5.39 22.60
N ASN A 539 -9.19 6.13 22.48
CA ASN A 539 -9.15 7.47 21.90
C ASN A 539 -9.10 7.48 20.35
N ILE A 540 -8.82 6.33 19.70
CA ILE A 540 -8.86 6.28 18.23
C ILE A 540 -10.20 6.77 17.71
N VAL A 541 -10.17 7.82 16.90
CA VAL A 541 -11.31 8.33 16.16
C VAL A 541 -11.57 7.41 14.96
N GLN A 542 -12.82 6.99 14.74
CA GLN A 542 -13.20 6.22 13.57
C GLN A 542 -14.06 7.06 12.61
N LYS A 543 -13.63 7.13 11.36
CA LYS A 543 -14.27 7.88 10.28
C LYS A 543 -14.73 6.88 9.21
N ILE A 544 -16.05 6.79 8.96
CA ILE A 544 -16.64 5.77 8.08
C ILE A 544 -17.41 6.42 6.94
N GLY A 545 -17.11 6.02 5.72
CA GLY A 545 -17.86 6.32 4.49
C GLY A 545 -17.45 7.64 3.84
N TYR A 546 -17.67 8.78 4.49
CA TYR A 546 -17.44 10.11 3.92
C TYR A 546 -17.36 11.22 4.97
N PRO A 547 -16.68 12.36 4.68
CA PRO A 547 -16.60 13.48 5.59
C PRO A 547 -17.95 14.22 5.71
N THR A 548 -18.23 14.70 6.94
CA THR A 548 -19.48 15.41 7.29
C THR A 548 -19.23 16.79 7.86
N LYS A 549 -17.97 17.27 7.83
CA LYS A 549 -17.58 18.58 8.36
C LYS A 549 -16.53 19.28 7.49
N SER A 550 -15.47 18.60 7.10
CA SER A 550 -14.34 19.23 6.42
C SER A 550 -13.92 18.47 5.14
N PRO A 551 -14.56 18.80 4.01
CA PRO A 551 -15.81 19.55 3.86
C PRO A 551 -17.04 18.69 4.20
N ASP A 552 -18.18 19.29 4.53
CA ASP A 552 -19.46 18.55 4.56
C ASP A 552 -19.92 18.29 3.11
N ILE A 553 -19.64 17.10 2.59
CA ILE A 553 -20.00 16.76 1.21
C ILE A 553 -21.49 16.58 0.97
N ARG A 554 -22.29 16.50 2.04
CA ARG A 554 -23.76 16.43 1.93
C ARG A 554 -24.36 17.78 1.53
N ASP A 555 -23.71 18.89 1.92
CA ASP A 555 -24.16 20.24 1.60
C ASP A 555 -23.49 20.79 0.33
N SER A 556 -24.29 20.98 -0.71
CA SER A 556 -23.82 21.51 -1.99
C SER A 556 -23.30 22.94 -1.92
N SER A 557 -23.80 23.74 -0.96
CA SER A 557 -23.34 25.12 -0.78
C SER A 557 -21.93 25.16 -0.21
N THR A 558 -21.63 24.30 0.76
CA THR A 558 -20.28 24.13 1.31
C THR A 558 -19.29 23.72 0.21
N LEU A 559 -19.67 22.77 -0.66
CA LEU A 559 -18.81 22.36 -1.77
C LEU A 559 -18.63 23.45 -2.82
N GLN A 560 -19.67 24.24 -3.10
CA GLN A 560 -19.57 25.39 -4.00
C GLN A 560 -18.58 26.42 -3.47
N GLU A 561 -18.62 26.73 -2.17
CA GLU A 561 -17.68 27.65 -1.51
C GLU A 561 -16.26 27.07 -1.48
N TYR A 562 -16.12 25.79 -1.14
CA TYR A 562 -14.81 25.11 -1.09
C TYR A 562 -14.05 25.21 -2.40
N TYR A 563 -14.73 25.01 -3.55
CA TYR A 563 -14.13 25.07 -4.88
C TYR A 563 -14.35 26.42 -5.62
N GLU A 564 -14.71 27.50 -4.90
CA GLU A 564 -15.00 28.80 -5.54
C GLU A 564 -13.83 29.33 -6.37
N SER A 565 -12.60 29.17 -5.87
CA SER A 565 -11.40 29.68 -6.53
C SER A 565 -10.83 28.76 -7.62
N VAL A 566 -11.45 27.61 -7.91
CA VAL A 566 -11.03 26.71 -8.99
C VAL A 566 -11.73 27.14 -10.28
N ASP A 567 -10.95 27.62 -11.24
CA ASP A 567 -11.44 27.98 -12.57
C ASP A 567 -11.47 26.74 -13.46
N ILE A 568 -12.64 26.37 -13.96
CA ILE A 568 -12.86 25.23 -14.87
C ILE A 568 -13.56 25.73 -16.14
N SER A 569 -13.10 25.22 -17.29
CA SER A 569 -13.72 25.44 -18.61
C SER A 569 -13.80 24.10 -19.35
N ASN A 570 -14.87 23.86 -20.07
CA ASN A 570 -15.05 22.64 -20.86
C ASN A 570 -14.18 22.57 -22.15
N THR A 571 -13.36 23.59 -22.42
CA THR A 571 -12.50 23.67 -23.62
C THR A 571 -11.01 23.76 -23.30
N THR A 572 -10.59 23.73 -22.02
CA THR A 572 -9.18 23.99 -21.67
C THR A 572 -8.64 22.99 -20.65
N PHE A 573 -8.47 21.73 -21.06
CA PHE A 573 -8.04 20.64 -20.19
C PHE A 573 -6.75 20.94 -19.40
N PHE A 574 -5.69 21.40 -20.08
CA PHE A 574 -4.43 21.73 -19.42
C PHE A 574 -4.55 22.89 -18.41
N ASN A 575 -5.29 23.94 -18.76
CA ASN A 575 -5.48 25.07 -17.85
C ASN A 575 -6.33 24.70 -16.64
N ASN A 576 -7.32 23.81 -16.79
CA ASN A 576 -8.09 23.25 -15.67
C ASN A 576 -7.15 22.52 -14.70
N ALA A 577 -6.27 21.64 -15.20
CA ALA A 577 -5.29 20.95 -14.37
C ALA A 577 -4.34 21.93 -13.65
N LEU A 578 -3.93 23.01 -14.30
CA LEU A 578 -3.09 24.04 -13.68
C LEU A 578 -3.84 24.88 -12.64
N SER A 579 -5.13 25.16 -12.86
CA SER A 579 -6.01 25.83 -11.89
C SER A 579 -6.18 25.00 -10.62
N ILE A 580 -6.42 23.71 -10.78
CA ILE A 580 -6.54 22.73 -9.68
C ILE A 580 -5.24 22.68 -8.88
N ALA A 581 -4.09 22.50 -9.53
CA ALA A 581 -2.79 22.43 -8.85
C ALA A 581 -2.49 23.69 -8.01
N LYS A 582 -2.85 24.88 -8.55
CA LYS A 582 -2.70 26.14 -7.81
C LYS A 582 -3.66 26.25 -6.63
N PHE A 583 -4.88 25.74 -6.78
CA PHE A 583 -5.85 25.68 -5.68
C PHE A 583 -5.34 24.79 -4.55
N ASP A 584 -4.87 23.58 -4.88
CA ASP A 584 -4.36 22.61 -3.88
C ASP A 584 -3.17 23.19 -3.12
N ALA A 585 -2.18 23.73 -3.83
CA ALA A 585 -1.03 24.37 -3.20
C ALA A 585 -1.46 25.55 -2.29
N LYS A 586 -2.38 26.41 -2.77
CA LYS A 586 -2.87 27.53 -1.97
C LYS A 586 -3.61 27.07 -0.72
N ARG A 587 -4.46 26.03 -0.83
CA ARG A 587 -5.21 25.46 0.29
C ARG A 587 -4.26 24.90 1.35
N GLU A 588 -3.33 24.06 0.95
CA GLU A 588 -2.30 23.45 1.80
C GLU A 588 -1.52 24.55 2.56
N TRP A 589 -0.93 25.50 1.83
CA TRP A 589 -0.13 26.57 2.44
C TRP A 589 -0.93 27.56 3.29
N SER A 590 -2.23 27.68 3.05
CA SER A 590 -3.12 28.51 3.85
C SER A 590 -3.42 27.93 5.25
N ALA A 591 -3.09 26.66 5.49
CA ALA A 591 -3.24 26.01 6.80
C ALA A 591 -2.17 26.43 7.80
N LEU A 592 -1.01 26.94 7.32
CA LEU A 592 0.07 27.42 8.19
C LEU A 592 -0.41 28.51 9.16
N GLY A 593 -0.06 28.37 10.44
CA GLY A 593 -0.45 29.27 11.52
C GLY A 593 -1.90 29.11 11.99
N LYS A 594 -2.62 28.10 11.50
CA LYS A 594 -3.93 27.70 11.98
C LYS A 594 -3.83 26.41 12.79
N PRO A 595 -4.79 26.13 13.68
CA PRO A 595 -4.92 24.81 14.28
C PRO A 595 -5.15 23.74 13.21
N THR A 596 -4.64 22.55 13.48
CA THR A 596 -4.89 21.37 12.61
C THR A 596 -6.37 21.06 12.53
N ASP A 597 -6.87 20.88 11.33
CA ASP A 597 -8.24 20.42 11.09
C ASP A 597 -8.35 18.90 11.26
N ARG A 598 -8.74 18.47 12.44
CA ARG A 598 -8.89 17.04 12.76
C ARG A 598 -10.11 16.37 12.13
N ASP A 599 -10.98 17.12 11.46
CA ASP A 599 -12.14 16.58 10.71
C ASP A 599 -11.81 16.36 9.22
N GLU A 600 -10.67 16.82 8.73
CA GLU A 600 -10.21 16.65 7.35
C GLU A 600 -9.93 15.16 7.03
N TRP A 601 -10.18 14.78 5.76
CA TRP A 601 -9.88 13.45 5.22
C TRP A 601 -8.82 13.56 4.13
N GLU A 602 -7.93 12.55 4.05
CA GLU A 602 -6.89 12.48 3.02
C GLU A 602 -7.35 11.77 1.74
N MET A 603 -8.42 10.96 1.83
CA MET A 603 -8.96 10.17 0.71
C MET A 603 -10.39 10.56 0.41
N THR A 604 -10.73 10.63 -0.89
CA THR A 604 -12.10 10.84 -1.37
C THR A 604 -13.01 9.65 -1.05
N ALA A 605 -14.33 9.85 -1.06
CA ALA A 605 -15.26 8.81 -0.63
C ALA A 605 -15.35 7.60 -1.57
N ASP A 606 -14.98 7.73 -2.84
CA ASP A 606 -14.97 6.65 -3.83
C ASP A 606 -13.65 5.85 -3.84
N THR A 607 -12.64 6.28 -3.06
CA THR A 607 -11.35 5.59 -2.92
C THR A 607 -11.52 4.19 -2.33
N VAL A 608 -10.98 3.18 -3.02
CA VAL A 608 -10.93 1.79 -2.54
C VAL A 608 -9.66 1.59 -1.74
N ASN A 609 -9.64 2.15 -0.54
CA ASN A 609 -8.54 2.05 0.42
C ASN A 609 -9.02 2.46 1.81
N ALA A 610 -8.13 2.39 2.82
CA ALA A 610 -8.30 2.88 4.17
C ALA A 610 -6.95 3.41 4.68
N TYR A 611 -6.93 4.10 5.82
CA TYR A 611 -5.68 4.54 6.44
C TYR A 611 -5.81 4.79 7.94
N TYR A 612 -4.69 4.64 8.64
CA TYR A 612 -4.46 5.15 9.99
C TYR A 612 -3.62 6.43 9.93
N ASN A 613 -4.08 7.51 10.55
CA ASN A 613 -3.32 8.75 10.71
C ASN A 613 -2.76 8.84 12.14
N PRO A 614 -1.42 8.71 12.34
CA PRO A 614 -0.81 8.72 13.66
C PRO A 614 -1.03 10.04 14.43
N ALA A 615 -0.87 11.20 13.77
CA ALA A 615 -1.03 12.52 14.39
C ALA A 615 -2.49 12.82 14.78
N GLY A 616 -3.44 12.26 14.04
CA GLY A 616 -4.87 12.32 14.38
C GLY A 616 -5.32 11.25 15.38
N ASN A 617 -4.52 10.21 15.61
CA ASN A 617 -4.92 8.95 16.24
C ASN A 617 -6.29 8.49 15.72
N GLU A 618 -6.39 8.33 14.39
CA GLU A 618 -7.66 8.06 13.70
C GLU A 618 -7.52 6.99 12.62
N ILE A 619 -8.60 6.25 12.40
CA ILE A 619 -8.76 5.27 11.31
C ILE A 619 -9.88 5.71 10.39
N VAL A 620 -9.64 5.66 9.08
CA VAL A 620 -10.54 6.22 8.07
C VAL A 620 -10.85 5.18 7.00
N PHE A 621 -12.13 4.99 6.70
CA PHE A 621 -12.63 4.01 5.74
C PHE A 621 -13.58 4.70 4.76
N PRO A 622 -13.12 5.11 3.57
CA PRO A 622 -13.98 5.64 2.52
C PRO A 622 -15.08 4.66 2.07
N ALA A 623 -16.17 5.17 1.54
CA ALA A 623 -17.29 4.36 1.04
C ALA A 623 -16.85 3.40 -0.08
N GLY A 624 -15.81 3.74 -0.83
CA GLY A 624 -15.25 2.94 -1.93
C GLY A 624 -14.79 1.54 -1.51
N ILE A 625 -14.22 1.38 -0.29
CA ILE A 625 -13.83 0.05 0.21
C ILE A 625 -14.99 -0.72 0.83
N LEU A 626 -16.09 -0.04 1.18
CA LEU A 626 -17.28 -0.63 1.79
C LEU A 626 -18.24 -1.21 0.72
N GLN A 627 -17.69 -2.03 -0.17
CA GLN A 627 -18.39 -2.67 -1.29
C GLN A 627 -17.93 -4.12 -1.48
N PRO A 628 -18.75 -5.00 -2.12
CA PRO A 628 -18.31 -6.35 -2.47
C PRO A 628 -17.03 -6.34 -3.34
N PRO A 629 -16.14 -7.34 -3.18
CA PRO A 629 -16.21 -8.48 -2.26
C PRO A 629 -15.58 -8.23 -0.89
N VAL A 630 -15.16 -6.99 -0.58
CA VAL A 630 -14.53 -6.64 0.69
C VAL A 630 -15.58 -6.45 1.80
N PHE A 631 -16.72 -5.87 1.46
CA PHE A 631 -17.79 -5.60 2.40
C PHE A 631 -19.15 -5.97 1.83
N TYR A 632 -19.94 -6.71 2.59
CA TYR A 632 -21.28 -7.14 2.23
C TYR A 632 -22.30 -6.62 3.24
N GLU A 633 -23.54 -6.44 2.80
CA GLU A 633 -24.65 -6.07 3.68
C GLU A 633 -24.90 -7.10 4.80
N PRO A 634 -25.49 -6.70 5.94
CA PRO A 634 -25.73 -7.59 7.11
C PRO A 634 -26.58 -8.82 6.81
N SER A 635 -27.35 -8.84 5.71
CA SER A 635 -28.17 -9.97 5.26
C SER A 635 -27.37 -11.17 4.76
N ILE A 636 -26.08 -10.96 4.44
CA ILE A 636 -25.13 -11.98 3.98
C ILE A 636 -24.33 -12.48 5.18
N PRO A 637 -23.92 -13.75 5.22
CA PRO A 637 -23.11 -14.26 6.34
C PRO A 637 -21.89 -13.37 6.62
N GLN A 638 -21.81 -12.90 7.86
CA GLN A 638 -20.87 -11.83 8.25
C GLN A 638 -19.42 -12.30 8.33
N TYR A 639 -19.16 -13.63 8.35
CA TYR A 639 -17.77 -14.14 8.22
C TYR A 639 -17.08 -13.64 6.94
N LEU A 640 -17.85 -13.25 5.90
CA LEU A 640 -17.27 -12.63 4.72
C LEU A 640 -16.81 -11.20 5.01
N SER A 641 -17.70 -10.34 5.55
CA SER A 641 -17.35 -8.96 5.86
C SER A 641 -16.29 -8.84 6.95
N TYR A 642 -16.34 -9.72 7.99
CA TYR A 642 -15.29 -9.74 9.00
C TYR A 642 -13.97 -10.31 8.46
N GLY A 643 -14.01 -11.31 7.56
CA GLY A 643 -12.83 -11.87 6.91
C GLY A 643 -12.07 -10.84 6.08
N ALA A 644 -12.79 -10.06 5.28
CA ALA A 644 -12.22 -9.02 4.41
C ALA A 644 -12.18 -7.64 5.10
N PHE A 645 -13.28 -6.89 5.17
CA PHE A 645 -13.32 -5.55 5.75
C PHE A 645 -12.93 -5.52 7.23
N GLY A 646 -13.32 -6.53 8.00
CA GLY A 646 -12.89 -6.65 9.39
C GLY A 646 -11.39 -6.75 9.51
N SER A 647 -10.73 -7.53 8.65
CA SER A 647 -9.26 -7.63 8.64
C SER A 647 -8.60 -6.32 8.21
N VAL A 648 -9.17 -5.59 7.24
CA VAL A 648 -8.71 -4.23 6.89
C VAL A 648 -8.89 -3.29 8.08
N SER A 649 -10.04 -3.33 8.76
CA SER A 649 -10.28 -2.49 9.95
C SER A 649 -9.31 -2.76 11.09
N GLY A 650 -8.98 -4.04 11.30
CA GLY A 650 -7.99 -4.46 12.28
C GLY A 650 -6.56 -4.11 11.86
N HIS A 651 -6.27 -4.09 10.55
CA HIS A 651 -5.02 -3.64 9.96
C HIS A 651 -4.78 -2.16 10.28
N GLU A 652 -5.74 -1.28 9.98
CA GLU A 652 -5.63 0.16 10.31
C GLU A 652 -5.48 0.37 11.82
N LEU A 653 -6.23 -0.37 12.62
CA LEU A 653 -6.08 -0.31 14.07
C LEU A 653 -4.68 -0.76 14.55
N SER A 654 -4.11 -1.77 13.89
CA SER A 654 -2.78 -2.31 14.25
C SER A 654 -1.65 -1.35 13.93
N HIS A 655 -1.83 -0.46 12.92
CA HIS A 655 -0.89 0.62 12.64
C HIS A 655 -0.64 1.55 13.83
N ALA A 656 -1.58 1.66 14.76
CA ALA A 656 -1.35 2.41 16.01
C ALA A 656 -0.18 1.85 16.86
N PHE A 657 0.25 0.62 16.59
CA PHE A 657 1.26 -0.12 17.39
C PHE A 657 2.37 -0.76 16.53
N ASP A 658 2.43 -0.46 15.25
CA ASP A 658 3.44 -0.95 14.31
C ASP A 658 4.82 -0.25 14.51
N SER A 659 5.73 -0.40 13.56
CA SER A 659 7.06 0.22 13.59
C SER A 659 7.02 1.75 13.70
N THR A 660 6.00 2.40 13.16
CA THR A 660 5.81 3.86 13.14
C THR A 660 4.82 4.33 14.20
N GLY A 661 3.61 3.77 14.23
CA GLY A 661 2.52 4.24 15.11
C GLY A 661 2.79 4.05 16.61
N ARG A 662 3.64 3.08 17.00
CA ARG A 662 4.07 2.89 18.40
C ARG A 662 4.79 4.11 18.99
N HIS A 663 5.26 5.03 18.17
CA HIS A 663 5.92 6.26 18.60
C HIS A 663 4.95 7.40 18.93
N TYR A 664 3.67 7.23 18.67
CA TYR A 664 2.64 8.25 18.94
C TYR A 664 1.77 7.81 20.12
N ASP A 665 1.49 8.75 21.02
CA ASP A 665 0.66 8.51 22.20
C ASP A 665 -0.85 8.49 21.87
N GLU A 666 -1.70 8.50 22.91
CA GLU A 666 -3.16 8.40 22.79
C GLU A 666 -3.85 9.65 22.20
N ILE A 667 -3.13 10.74 22.02
CA ILE A 667 -3.64 11.97 21.39
C ILE A 667 -2.90 12.34 20.11
N GLY A 668 -1.93 11.48 19.70
CA GLY A 668 -1.21 11.62 18.45
C GLY A 668 0.14 12.36 18.53
N ASN A 669 0.67 12.60 19.74
CA ASN A 669 2.00 13.21 19.88
C ASN A 669 3.10 12.16 19.66
N PHE A 670 4.08 12.49 18.84
CA PHE A 670 5.34 11.74 18.75
C PHE A 670 6.12 11.85 20.05
N THR A 671 6.18 10.78 20.83
CA THR A 671 6.83 10.73 22.15
C THR A 671 7.30 9.33 22.53
N ASP A 672 8.28 9.23 23.42
CA ASP A 672 8.80 7.97 23.96
C ASP A 672 7.95 7.51 25.16
N TRP A 673 6.78 6.88 24.87
CA TRP A 673 5.89 6.37 25.92
C TRP A 673 6.06 4.85 26.19
N TRP A 674 6.87 4.15 25.40
CA TRP A 674 7.21 2.75 25.63
C TRP A 674 8.48 2.65 26.48
N ASP A 675 8.48 1.79 27.49
CA ASP A 675 9.69 1.49 28.25
C ASP A 675 10.68 0.63 27.46
N ASP A 676 11.95 0.67 27.88
CA ASP A 676 13.05 -0.05 27.21
C ASP A 676 12.80 -1.55 27.07
N LYS A 677 12.15 -2.19 28.06
CA LYS A 677 11.83 -3.63 28.03
C LYS A 677 10.83 -3.93 26.90
N THR A 678 9.77 -3.14 26.81
CA THR A 678 8.76 -3.28 25.77
C THR A 678 9.33 -3.01 24.38
N VAL A 679 10.16 -1.97 24.24
CA VAL A 679 10.87 -1.67 22.98
C VAL A 679 11.79 -2.81 22.56
N HIS A 680 12.55 -3.40 23.49
CA HIS A 680 13.42 -4.54 23.18
C HIS A 680 12.62 -5.76 22.71
N SER A 681 11.57 -6.12 23.47
CA SER A 681 10.70 -7.23 23.10
C SER A 681 10.01 -7.04 21.75
N PHE A 682 9.59 -5.80 21.44
CA PHE A 682 9.03 -5.47 20.12
C PHE A 682 10.06 -5.69 19.01
N LYS A 683 11.29 -5.19 19.18
CA LYS A 683 12.37 -5.32 18.17
C LYS A 683 12.71 -6.78 17.87
N ASP A 684 12.76 -7.63 18.90
CA ASP A 684 13.01 -9.06 18.74
C ASP A 684 11.89 -9.75 17.93
N LYS A 685 10.63 -9.40 18.22
CA LYS A 685 9.47 -9.93 17.50
C LYS A 685 9.40 -9.36 16.06
N ALA A 686 9.65 -8.09 15.87
CA ALA A 686 9.66 -7.42 14.58
C ALA A 686 10.73 -8.00 13.64
N GLN A 687 11.89 -8.40 14.18
CA GLN A 687 12.95 -9.03 13.36
C GLN A 687 12.47 -10.31 12.68
N CYS A 688 11.62 -11.10 13.34
CA CYS A 688 11.00 -12.28 12.73
C CYS A 688 10.22 -11.92 11.45
N PHE A 689 9.40 -10.87 11.51
CA PHE A 689 8.64 -10.41 10.33
C PHE A 689 9.57 -9.91 9.22
N ILE A 690 10.62 -9.16 9.57
CA ILE A 690 11.61 -8.68 8.58
C ILE A 690 12.23 -9.86 7.84
N ASP A 691 12.70 -10.89 8.56
CA ASP A 691 13.35 -12.05 8.00
C ASP A 691 12.39 -12.90 7.18
N GLN A 692 11.17 -13.16 7.70
CA GLN A 692 10.12 -13.92 7.01
C GLN A 692 9.77 -13.31 5.64
N TYR A 693 9.52 -12.00 5.60
CA TYR A 693 9.11 -11.35 4.34
C TYR A 693 10.29 -11.09 3.41
N HIS A 694 11.51 -10.98 3.92
CA HIS A 694 12.71 -10.93 3.08
C HIS A 694 12.93 -12.21 2.28
N ASP A 695 12.47 -13.37 2.76
CA ASP A 695 12.57 -14.64 2.04
C ASP A 695 11.65 -14.71 0.81
N PHE A 696 10.63 -13.87 0.71
CA PHE A 696 9.81 -13.76 -0.49
C PHE A 696 10.56 -13.03 -1.60
N THR A 697 10.39 -13.50 -2.86
CA THR A 697 11.05 -12.91 -4.02
C THR A 697 10.06 -12.66 -5.16
N VAL A 698 10.30 -11.59 -5.93
CA VAL A 698 9.58 -11.31 -7.18
C VAL A 698 10.48 -11.58 -8.38
N PRO A 699 9.91 -11.98 -9.53
CA PRO A 699 10.66 -12.11 -10.78
C PRO A 699 11.30 -10.77 -11.15
N ASN A 700 12.59 -10.81 -11.52
CA ASN A 700 13.31 -9.63 -12.01
C ASN A 700 13.73 -9.88 -13.48
N PRO A 701 13.17 -9.16 -14.45
CA PRO A 701 13.50 -9.35 -15.88
C PRO A 701 14.96 -9.09 -16.21
N ASN A 702 15.65 -8.31 -15.39
CA ASN A 702 17.03 -7.87 -15.65
C ASN A 702 18.08 -8.60 -14.82
N GLY A 703 17.72 -9.65 -14.09
CA GLY A 703 18.69 -10.35 -13.24
C GLY A 703 18.10 -11.45 -12.36
N GLU A 704 18.76 -11.72 -11.24
CA GLU A 704 18.28 -12.66 -10.24
C GLU A 704 16.96 -12.16 -9.60
N PRO A 705 16.11 -13.07 -9.12
CA PRO A 705 14.90 -12.70 -8.39
C PRO A 705 15.19 -11.67 -7.29
N LEU A 706 14.34 -10.66 -7.17
CA LEU A 706 14.50 -9.59 -6.20
C LEU A 706 13.77 -9.94 -4.90
N HIS A 707 14.48 -9.89 -3.78
CA HIS A 707 13.89 -10.08 -2.46
C HIS A 707 12.99 -8.90 -2.07
N VAL A 708 11.88 -9.19 -1.39
CA VAL A 708 11.03 -8.18 -0.76
C VAL A 708 11.85 -7.45 0.31
N ASN A 709 11.70 -6.14 0.41
CA ASN A 709 12.35 -5.36 1.46
C ASN A 709 11.57 -5.49 2.79
N GLY A 710 11.89 -6.53 3.57
CA GLY A 710 11.18 -6.81 4.83
C GLY A 710 11.27 -5.68 5.87
N ARG A 711 12.23 -4.74 5.76
CA ARG A 711 12.28 -3.54 6.63
C ARG A 711 11.28 -2.49 6.19
N LEU A 712 11.20 -2.23 4.89
CA LEU A 712 10.23 -1.29 4.32
C LEU A 712 8.81 -1.77 4.59
N THR A 713 8.56 -3.08 4.46
CA THR A 713 7.22 -3.67 4.58
C THR A 713 6.85 -4.08 6.02
N LEU A 714 7.69 -3.79 7.02
CA LEU A 714 7.50 -4.25 8.39
C LEU A 714 6.19 -3.80 9.02
N GLY A 715 5.85 -2.51 8.91
CA GLY A 715 4.64 -1.93 9.47
C GLY A 715 3.40 -2.63 8.93
N GLU A 716 3.34 -2.75 7.60
CA GLU A 716 2.24 -3.40 6.87
C GLU A 716 2.07 -4.87 7.25
N ASN A 717 3.17 -5.61 7.35
CA ASN A 717 3.14 -7.03 7.68
C ASN A 717 2.70 -7.29 9.14
N ILE A 718 3.09 -6.42 10.07
CA ILE A 718 2.59 -6.44 11.45
C ILE A 718 1.10 -6.11 11.48
N ALA A 719 0.67 -5.10 10.71
CA ALA A 719 -0.72 -4.67 10.64
C ALA A 719 -1.64 -5.77 10.08
N ASP A 720 -1.22 -6.48 9.02
CA ASP A 720 -1.94 -7.63 8.48
C ASP A 720 -2.15 -8.74 9.51
N ALA A 721 -1.08 -9.16 10.19
CA ALA A 721 -1.16 -10.24 11.18
C ALA A 721 -2.02 -9.85 12.40
N GLY A 722 -1.85 -8.61 12.90
CA GLY A 722 -2.62 -8.06 14.01
C GLY A 722 -4.10 -7.92 13.69
N GLY A 723 -4.37 -7.38 12.50
CA GLY A 723 -5.70 -7.12 11.98
C GLY A 723 -6.53 -8.38 11.78
N LEU A 724 -5.97 -9.37 11.07
CA LEU A 724 -6.62 -10.66 10.86
C LEU A 724 -7.02 -11.34 12.18
N ASN A 725 -6.09 -11.36 13.14
CA ASN A 725 -6.32 -11.99 14.42
C ASN A 725 -7.40 -11.27 15.25
N ALA A 726 -7.47 -9.95 15.20
CA ALA A 726 -8.50 -9.17 15.89
C ALA A 726 -9.88 -9.36 15.25
N ALA A 727 -9.93 -9.35 13.93
CA ALA A 727 -11.15 -9.55 13.14
C ALA A 727 -11.73 -10.96 13.36
N PHE A 728 -10.90 -12.01 13.34
CA PHE A 728 -11.34 -13.36 13.60
C PHE A 728 -11.95 -13.51 15.00
N ALA A 729 -11.30 -12.96 16.03
CA ALA A 729 -11.81 -12.97 17.40
C ALA A 729 -13.14 -12.21 17.52
N ALA A 730 -13.30 -11.09 16.80
CA ALA A 730 -14.53 -10.31 16.80
C ALA A 730 -15.69 -11.08 16.13
N TRP A 731 -15.44 -11.67 14.98
CA TRP A 731 -16.42 -12.51 14.32
C TRP A 731 -16.80 -13.74 15.14
N LYS A 732 -15.84 -14.44 15.73
CA LYS A 732 -16.12 -15.62 16.58
C LYS A 732 -17.01 -15.29 17.78
N GLN A 733 -16.86 -14.12 18.37
CA GLN A 733 -17.75 -13.70 19.45
C GLN A 733 -19.17 -13.45 18.93
N MET A 734 -19.31 -12.82 17.77
CA MET A 734 -20.59 -12.53 17.15
C MET A 734 -21.32 -13.82 16.69
N ASP A 735 -20.62 -14.77 16.01
CA ASP A 735 -21.19 -16.06 15.56
C ASP A 735 -21.61 -16.95 16.75
N ALA A 736 -20.98 -16.80 17.91
CA ALA A 736 -21.38 -17.54 19.12
C ALA A 736 -22.72 -17.03 19.69
N ASP A 737 -22.97 -15.72 19.58
CA ASP A 737 -24.22 -15.10 20.06
C ASP A 737 -25.38 -15.35 19.07
N GLU A 738 -25.11 -15.31 17.75
CA GLU A 738 -26.09 -15.53 16.68
C GLU A 738 -25.45 -16.35 15.53
N PRO A 739 -25.58 -17.71 15.55
CA PRO A 739 -24.95 -18.56 14.56
C PRO A 739 -25.42 -18.30 13.13
N GLU A 740 -24.47 -18.08 12.23
CA GLU A 740 -24.72 -17.72 10.83
C GLU A 740 -25.03 -18.89 9.91
N LYS A 741 -25.57 -18.59 8.73
CA LYS A 741 -25.87 -19.54 7.67
C LYS A 741 -24.62 -19.84 6.83
N PHE A 742 -24.66 -20.95 6.09
CA PHE A 742 -23.68 -21.28 5.07
C PHE A 742 -24.03 -20.64 3.72
N LEU A 743 -23.03 -20.40 2.89
CA LEU A 743 -23.23 -20.02 1.48
C LEU A 743 -23.57 -21.22 0.61
N PRO A 744 -24.41 -21.05 -0.43
CA PRO A 744 -24.79 -22.14 -1.35
C PRO A 744 -23.56 -22.64 -2.14
N GLY A 745 -23.43 -23.97 -2.24
CA GLY A 745 -22.28 -24.61 -2.92
C GLY A 745 -20.98 -24.66 -2.12
N LEU A 746 -20.89 -23.92 -1.01
CA LEU A 746 -19.68 -23.81 -0.16
C LEU A 746 -19.83 -24.51 1.21
N GLN A 747 -20.86 -25.35 1.39
CA GLN A 747 -21.13 -26.04 2.67
C GLN A 747 -20.06 -27.09 3.02
N GLY A 748 -19.14 -27.39 2.10
CA GLY A 748 -17.97 -28.24 2.35
C GLY A 748 -16.90 -27.56 3.20
N PHE A 749 -16.94 -26.23 3.29
CA PHE A 749 -16.04 -25.42 4.12
C PHE A 749 -16.71 -25.08 5.46
N SER A 750 -15.93 -25.06 6.55
CA SER A 750 -16.39 -24.47 7.80
C SER A 750 -16.50 -22.94 7.66
N LYS A 751 -17.25 -22.30 8.59
CA LYS A 751 -17.37 -20.84 8.62
C LYS A 751 -16.02 -20.17 8.88
N GLU A 752 -15.17 -20.81 9.69
CA GLU A 752 -13.80 -20.38 9.94
C GLU A 752 -12.97 -20.43 8.66
N GLN A 753 -13.06 -21.49 7.89
CA GLN A 753 -12.39 -21.58 6.59
C GLN A 753 -12.90 -20.50 5.63
N MET A 754 -14.20 -20.24 5.60
CA MET A 754 -14.80 -19.18 4.77
C MET A 754 -14.33 -17.78 5.17
N PHE A 755 -14.11 -17.52 6.47
CA PHE A 755 -13.51 -16.27 6.94
C PHE A 755 -12.12 -16.04 6.30
N PHE A 756 -11.23 -17.03 6.33
CA PHE A 756 -9.89 -16.92 5.75
C PHE A 756 -9.91 -16.88 4.22
N ILE A 757 -10.84 -17.61 3.59
CA ILE A 757 -11.05 -17.53 2.13
C ILE A 757 -11.46 -16.09 1.75
N SER A 758 -12.37 -15.47 2.50
CA SER A 758 -12.80 -14.09 2.25
C SER A 758 -11.66 -13.08 2.41
N TYR A 759 -10.83 -13.21 3.46
CA TYR A 759 -9.62 -12.40 3.60
C TYR A 759 -8.74 -12.48 2.35
N SER A 760 -8.40 -13.71 1.93
CA SER A 760 -7.48 -13.90 0.81
C SER A 760 -8.07 -13.48 -0.52
N ASN A 761 -9.39 -13.64 -0.70
CA ASN A 761 -10.11 -13.19 -1.90
C ASN A 761 -9.97 -11.67 -2.14
N SER A 762 -9.89 -10.87 -1.07
CA SER A 762 -9.68 -9.42 -1.19
C SER A 762 -8.27 -9.05 -1.67
N TRP A 763 -7.31 -9.97 -1.57
CA TRP A 763 -5.92 -9.78 -2.01
C TRP A 763 -5.58 -10.47 -3.33
N CYS A 764 -6.52 -11.15 -4.00
CA CYS A 764 -6.24 -11.76 -5.30
C CYS A 764 -5.72 -10.71 -6.28
N GLY A 765 -4.65 -11.04 -7.01
CA GLY A 765 -4.02 -10.10 -7.92
C GLY A 765 -3.02 -10.74 -8.88
N LYS A 766 -2.63 -9.95 -9.89
CA LYS A 766 -1.68 -10.30 -10.93
C LYS A 766 -0.82 -9.08 -11.26
N THR A 767 0.49 -9.24 -11.35
CA THR A 767 1.43 -8.14 -11.54
C THR A 767 2.48 -8.50 -12.58
N ARG A 768 2.82 -7.57 -13.49
CA ARG A 768 3.94 -7.74 -14.43
C ARG A 768 5.27 -7.71 -13.69
N PRO A 769 6.28 -8.45 -14.15
CA PRO A 769 7.58 -8.52 -13.46
C PRO A 769 8.22 -7.14 -13.25
N GLU A 770 8.18 -6.25 -14.25
CA GLU A 770 8.74 -4.90 -14.15
C GLU A 770 8.01 -4.04 -13.11
N THR A 771 6.68 -4.14 -13.07
CA THR A 771 5.86 -3.47 -12.05
C THR A 771 6.17 -4.03 -10.65
N ALA A 772 6.33 -5.35 -10.51
CA ALA A 772 6.66 -5.98 -9.23
C ALA A 772 8.02 -5.48 -8.69
N VAL A 773 9.03 -5.33 -9.56
CA VAL A 773 10.34 -4.74 -9.20
C VAL A 773 10.18 -3.30 -8.71
N ASN A 774 9.40 -2.49 -9.44
CA ASN A 774 9.15 -1.10 -9.04
C ASN A 774 8.44 -1.00 -7.69
N THR A 775 7.47 -1.89 -7.43
CA THR A 775 6.75 -1.98 -6.15
C THR A 775 7.71 -2.32 -5.01
N VAL A 776 8.57 -3.34 -5.15
CA VAL A 776 9.54 -3.72 -4.11
C VAL A 776 10.50 -2.57 -3.73
N TYR A 777 10.80 -1.68 -4.65
CA TYR A 777 11.69 -0.53 -4.35
C TYR A 777 11.00 0.63 -3.61
N ARG A 778 9.67 0.74 -3.67
CA ARG A 778 8.97 1.99 -3.30
C ARG A 778 7.79 1.82 -2.38
N ASP A 779 7.12 0.67 -2.43
CA ASP A 779 5.86 0.44 -1.75
C ASP A 779 6.11 -0.17 -0.36
N PRO A 780 5.56 0.39 0.72
CA PRO A 780 5.63 -0.22 2.04
C PRO A 780 4.85 -1.54 2.15
N HIS A 781 3.98 -1.85 1.17
CA HIS A 781 3.23 -3.10 1.17
C HIS A 781 4.01 -4.23 0.51
N SER A 782 3.92 -5.41 1.09
CA SER A 782 4.38 -6.64 0.44
C SER A 782 3.49 -6.99 -0.76
N PRO A 783 3.98 -7.73 -1.78
CA PRO A 783 3.14 -8.23 -2.87
C PRO A 783 1.90 -8.97 -2.34
N ASN A 784 0.75 -8.83 -3.01
CA ASN A 784 -0.53 -9.37 -2.53
C ASN A 784 -0.47 -10.86 -2.13
N TRP A 785 0.16 -11.70 -3.00
CA TRP A 785 0.34 -13.12 -2.69
C TRP A 785 1.23 -13.35 -1.46
N ALA A 786 2.22 -12.48 -1.21
CA ALA A 786 3.07 -12.56 -0.02
C ALA A 786 2.32 -12.10 1.24
N ARG A 787 1.42 -11.11 1.14
CA ARG A 787 0.49 -10.73 2.21
C ARG A 787 -0.39 -11.92 2.61
N ILE A 788 -0.96 -12.66 1.62
CA ILE A 788 -1.73 -13.88 1.89
C ILE A 788 -0.88 -14.93 2.61
N LEU A 789 0.23 -15.35 2.00
CA LEU A 789 1.03 -16.47 2.50
C LEU A 789 1.68 -16.14 3.85
N GLY A 790 2.24 -14.94 4.01
CA GLY A 790 2.88 -14.50 5.24
C GLY A 790 1.90 -14.39 6.39
N THR A 791 0.74 -13.78 6.16
CA THR A 791 -0.29 -13.60 7.19
C THR A 791 -0.90 -14.94 7.60
N MET A 792 -1.17 -15.86 6.66
CA MET A 792 -1.66 -17.21 7.00
C MET A 792 -0.61 -18.01 7.78
N ALA A 793 0.67 -17.90 7.44
CA ALA A 793 1.76 -18.53 8.20
C ALA A 793 1.84 -18.03 9.65
N ASN A 794 1.36 -16.81 9.91
CA ASN A 794 1.38 -16.14 11.22
C ASN A 794 0.05 -16.29 12.00
N SER A 795 -0.95 -17.01 11.47
CA SER A 795 -2.25 -17.21 12.12
C SER A 795 -2.43 -18.62 12.68
N ARG A 796 -2.53 -18.75 14.02
CA ARG A 796 -2.90 -20.01 14.71
C ARG A 796 -4.29 -20.48 14.30
N ASP A 797 -5.22 -19.55 14.22
CA ASP A 797 -6.63 -19.84 13.91
C ASP A 797 -6.79 -20.36 12.49
N PHE A 798 -6.04 -19.81 11.51
CA PHE A 798 -5.97 -20.35 10.15
C PHE A 798 -5.44 -21.79 10.15
N LYS A 799 -4.28 -22.00 10.78
CA LYS A 799 -3.63 -23.32 10.82
C LYS A 799 -4.54 -24.36 11.46
N LYS A 800 -5.29 -23.97 12.50
CA LYS A 800 -6.29 -24.82 13.13
C LYS A 800 -7.50 -25.08 12.21
N ALA A 801 -8.04 -24.05 11.55
CA ALA A 801 -9.21 -24.17 10.67
C ALA A 801 -8.96 -25.12 9.49
N PHE A 802 -7.74 -25.12 8.96
CA PHE A 802 -7.32 -25.97 7.86
C PHE A 802 -6.58 -27.24 8.31
N SER A 803 -6.48 -27.50 9.60
CA SER A 803 -5.81 -28.69 10.17
C SER A 803 -4.35 -28.82 9.70
N CYS A 804 -3.61 -27.73 9.70
CA CYS A 804 -2.22 -27.70 9.28
C CYS A 804 -1.33 -28.54 10.22
N PRO A 805 -0.18 -29.08 9.73
CA PRO A 805 0.70 -29.95 10.52
C PRO A 805 1.25 -29.30 11.80
N SER A 806 1.38 -27.97 11.82
CA SER A 806 1.75 -27.19 13.00
C SER A 806 0.76 -26.04 13.18
N GLU A 807 0.26 -25.85 14.39
CA GLU A 807 -0.60 -24.68 14.74
C GLU A 807 0.23 -23.46 15.16
N GLU A 808 1.54 -23.62 15.43
CA GLU A 808 2.39 -22.51 15.87
C GLU A 808 2.61 -21.49 14.73
N PRO A 809 2.42 -20.20 14.99
CA PRO A 809 2.68 -19.15 14.01
C PRO A 809 4.17 -19.04 13.70
N THR A 810 4.52 -18.64 12.48
CA THR A 810 5.91 -18.35 12.13
C THR A 810 6.42 -17.13 12.88
N CYS A 811 5.66 -16.04 12.84
CA CYS A 811 5.91 -14.82 13.62
C CYS A 811 4.63 -14.38 14.34
N GLU A 812 4.76 -13.83 15.55
CA GLU A 812 3.63 -13.40 16.35
C GLU A 812 3.99 -12.16 17.16
N LEU A 813 3.20 -11.12 17.06
CA LEU A 813 3.31 -9.93 17.89
C LEU A 813 2.19 -9.90 18.96
N TRP A 814 0.93 -10.23 18.54
CA TRP A 814 -0.28 -10.13 19.35
C TRP A 814 -0.92 -11.48 19.65
#